data_ee2368734ab72eee63ce9baf5fddfe3b
#
_entry.id   ee2368734ab72eee63ce9baf5fddfe3b
#
_cell.length_a   1.000
_cell.length_b   1.000
_cell.length_c   1.000
_cell.angle_alpha   90.00
_cell.angle_beta   90.00
_cell.angle_gamma   90.00
#
_symmetry.space_group_name_H-M   'P 1'
#
loop_
_entity.id
_entity.type
_entity.pdbx_description
1 polymer ?
#
loop_
_entity_poly.entity_id
_entity_poly.type
_entity_poly.pdbx_seq_one_letter_code
_entity_poly.pdbx_strand_id
1 'polypeptide(L)'
;MLAVAVCLLSATLSYIQWRRRGSGYRVMVMEALRLIIIALICMALFKPEIVREIPHVQPPEIVILRDASGSMQTRDVPGDGKAVLTRAGWLQANTQPDRWKPLAAKGKVSVENFSAPTEAPGNGTDIDAAIEKVLGRSDNLKAVLLLTDGDWNMGDSPVVAATKCSARGIPVYSVGIGGETPLPDLVLQHTPTPAYGLLGDQITIPFKVQSYLPRMVETTMTLEDAHGVVAKKAVTIPAFGELSDSMVWTPSEAGDYNMEVKLPVEPDEAIADNNSQNFRIAVRTETLNVLVVESAPRWEYRYLRNALSRDPGVHVETLLLHPGMSPGSGRDYLPAFPSSKEQLSKFDVVFLGDVGLNGNELTTADLAGIRALVEQQGSGLVFLPGARGRELTLSSTPVGDLLPIEFDETKPEGNATASESRILLTSEGKGHLLTMLAPDEATNASIWKNLPGFYWSAAVKKSRPGAEVLAVHSIIRNESGHTPILVTRPFGNGKVLFMGTDGAWRWRRGVEDKYHYRFWGQVVRWMAHQRHLAAGERIRLSYSPENPRTGETVFLLATVFDASGFPIEKGTVSAQITSPDGAGERLELNSVPGGWGVFKTGFVPRKGGKYDVTITNESGGNPLTASIFVEEPTLEKVGQPGNFAVLREMAEITRGAAGGVSDLDAIIKKIALLPEPRPMEKRIRLWSEWWCGAAILFLLTVYWTVRKLSGMI
;
A
#
# COMPACT_ATOMS: atom_id res chain seq x y z
N MET A 1 45.66 28.56 -25.45
CA MET A 1 47.09 28.88 -25.22
C MET A 1 47.96 27.67 -25.51
N LEU A 2 47.83 26.54 -24.81
CA LEU A 2 48.70 25.36 -25.00
C LEU A 2 48.74 24.81 -26.43
N ALA A 3 47.59 24.67 -27.10
CA ALA A 3 47.51 24.17 -28.48
C ALA A 3 48.18 25.10 -29.47
N VAL A 4 48.05 26.41 -29.31
CA VAL A 4 48.76 27.42 -30.13
C VAL A 4 50.25 27.31 -29.90
N ALA A 5 50.73 27.16 -28.69
CA ALA A 5 52.13 26.94 -28.37
C ALA A 5 52.68 25.65 -28.99
N VAL A 6 51.91 24.55 -28.97
CA VAL A 6 52.29 23.28 -29.61
C VAL A 6 52.35 23.40 -31.11
N CYS A 7 51.42 24.11 -31.74
CA CYS A 7 51.44 24.37 -33.18
C CYS A 7 52.63 25.24 -33.59
N LEU A 8 52.95 26.31 -32.83
CA LEU A 8 54.11 27.17 -33.08
C LEU A 8 55.41 26.43 -32.88
N LEU A 9 55.56 25.66 -31.81
CA LEU A 9 56.72 24.82 -31.54
C LEU A 9 56.92 23.79 -32.68
N SER A 10 55.84 23.17 -33.09
CA SER A 10 55.84 22.19 -34.18
C SER A 10 56.24 22.83 -35.52
N ALA A 11 55.72 24.02 -35.80
CA ALA A 11 56.07 24.78 -37.03
C ALA A 11 57.54 25.19 -37.02
N THR A 12 58.08 25.67 -35.90
CA THR A 12 59.52 26.02 -35.78
C THR A 12 60.40 24.78 -35.94
N LEU A 13 60.05 23.66 -35.31
CA LEU A 13 60.79 22.41 -35.50
C LEU A 13 60.75 21.89 -36.93
N SER A 14 59.58 21.95 -37.58
CA SER A 14 59.42 21.58 -38.97
C SER A 14 60.29 22.48 -39.96
N TYR A 15 60.29 23.78 -39.67
CA TYR A 15 61.14 24.72 -40.43
C TYR A 15 62.64 24.42 -40.28
N ILE A 16 63.11 24.17 -39.05
CA ILE A 16 64.50 23.79 -38.75
C ILE A 16 64.86 22.45 -39.43
N GLN A 17 63.99 21.46 -39.39
CA GLN A 17 64.24 20.18 -40.06
C GLN A 17 64.28 20.29 -41.61
N TRP A 18 63.36 21.07 -42.18
CA TRP A 18 63.36 21.35 -43.61
C TRP A 18 64.69 22.02 -44.09
N ARG A 19 65.14 23.01 -43.31
CA ARG A 19 66.38 23.72 -43.58
C ARG A 19 67.65 22.85 -43.44
N ARG A 20 67.67 21.96 -42.42
CA ARG A 20 68.79 21.04 -42.18
C ARG A 20 68.90 19.88 -43.18
N ARG A 21 67.84 19.44 -43.78
CA ARG A 21 67.79 18.28 -44.67
C ARG A 21 67.80 18.63 -46.16
N GLY A 22 68.25 19.85 -46.54
CA GLY A 22 68.55 20.22 -47.92
C GLY A 22 67.38 20.71 -48.74
N SER A 23 66.39 21.37 -48.16
CA SER A 23 65.24 22.07 -48.81
C SER A 23 64.52 21.35 -49.97
N GLY A 24 64.61 20.04 -50.03
CA GLY A 24 63.98 19.25 -51.10
C GLY A 24 62.45 19.24 -51.00
N TYR A 25 61.74 19.24 -52.14
CA TYR A 25 60.30 19.23 -52.23
C TYR A 25 59.61 18.09 -51.35
N ARG A 26 60.23 16.90 -51.35
CA ARG A 26 59.75 15.76 -50.59
C ARG A 26 59.72 15.99 -49.06
N VAL A 27 60.77 16.66 -48.55
CA VAL A 27 60.87 17.01 -47.13
C VAL A 27 59.84 18.10 -46.81
N MET A 28 59.65 19.07 -47.69
CA MET A 28 58.63 20.11 -47.53
C MET A 28 57.20 19.52 -47.40
N VAL A 29 56.83 18.57 -48.26
CA VAL A 29 55.54 17.94 -48.30
C VAL A 29 55.29 17.12 -46.96
N MET A 30 56.30 16.43 -46.48
CA MET A 30 56.23 15.69 -45.23
C MET A 30 56.05 16.58 -44.04
N GLU A 31 56.80 17.66 -43.89
CA GLU A 31 56.66 18.58 -42.75
C GLU A 31 55.32 19.34 -42.80
N ALA A 32 54.84 19.66 -44.01
CA ALA A 32 53.50 20.23 -44.21
C ALA A 32 52.41 19.24 -43.77
N LEU A 33 52.51 17.97 -44.14
CA LEU A 33 51.55 16.93 -43.72
C LEU A 33 51.54 16.72 -42.20
N ARG A 34 52.75 16.74 -41.58
CA ARG A 34 52.89 16.66 -40.13
C ARG A 34 52.22 17.83 -39.44
N LEU A 35 52.39 19.05 -39.92
CA LEU A 35 51.77 20.25 -39.38
C LEU A 35 50.22 20.18 -39.50
N ILE A 36 49.71 19.68 -40.61
CA ILE A 36 48.28 19.49 -40.82
C ILE A 36 47.72 18.50 -39.82
N ILE A 37 48.40 17.36 -39.57
CA ILE A 37 47.96 16.36 -38.61
C ILE A 37 47.93 16.96 -37.19
N ILE A 38 49.01 17.68 -36.80
CA ILE A 38 49.06 18.32 -35.47
C ILE A 38 47.93 19.36 -35.30
N ALA A 39 47.72 20.19 -36.35
CA ALA A 39 46.66 21.18 -36.35
C ALA A 39 45.27 20.55 -36.22
N LEU A 40 45.01 19.43 -36.92
CA LEU A 40 43.76 18.70 -36.81
C LEU A 40 43.55 18.08 -35.41
N ILE A 41 44.60 17.50 -34.82
CA ILE A 41 44.53 16.97 -33.46
C ILE A 41 44.28 18.10 -32.47
N CYS A 42 45.01 19.22 -32.59
CA CYS A 42 44.75 20.39 -31.74
C CYS A 42 43.33 20.93 -31.94
N MET A 43 42.81 20.98 -33.15
CA MET A 43 41.45 21.41 -33.44
C MET A 43 40.42 20.46 -32.80
N ALA A 44 40.65 19.15 -32.86
CA ALA A 44 39.78 18.16 -32.20
C ALA A 44 39.75 18.31 -30.67
N LEU A 45 40.89 18.68 -30.05
CA LEU A 45 40.97 18.93 -28.61
C LEU A 45 40.17 20.18 -28.15
N PHE A 46 39.93 21.14 -29.02
CA PHE A 46 39.03 22.27 -28.76
C PHE A 46 37.55 21.88 -28.75
N LYS A 47 37.22 20.64 -29.11
CA LYS A 47 35.86 20.13 -29.15
C LYS A 47 34.89 21.02 -29.90
N PRO A 48 35.17 21.35 -31.19
CA PRO A 48 34.30 22.25 -31.94
C PRO A 48 32.90 21.68 -32.10
N GLU A 49 31.91 22.50 -31.81
CA GLU A 49 30.49 22.18 -31.98
C GLU A 49 29.88 23.16 -32.96
N ILE A 50 29.10 22.65 -33.90
CA ILE A 50 28.26 23.49 -34.77
C ILE A 50 26.88 23.52 -34.14
N VAL A 51 26.46 24.68 -33.68
CA VAL A 51 25.09 24.91 -33.20
C VAL A 51 24.27 25.34 -34.43
N ARG A 52 23.31 24.50 -34.79
CA ARG A 52 22.35 24.79 -35.85
C ARG A 52 20.97 25.01 -35.23
N GLU A 53 20.44 26.19 -35.36
CA GLU A 53 19.07 26.50 -35.02
C GLU A 53 18.14 25.86 -36.06
N ILE A 54 17.28 24.95 -35.60
CA ILE A 54 16.25 24.34 -36.43
C ILE A 54 14.94 25.04 -36.07
N PRO A 55 14.33 25.78 -37.02
CA PRO A 55 13.01 26.36 -36.78
C PRO A 55 12.02 25.21 -36.57
N HIS A 56 11.08 25.41 -35.64
CA HIS A 56 10.00 24.45 -35.42
C HIS A 56 9.20 24.30 -36.72
N VAL A 57 9.02 23.06 -37.17
CA VAL A 57 8.25 22.73 -38.40
C VAL A 57 6.73 22.98 -38.16
N GLN A 58 6.29 22.88 -36.89
CA GLN A 58 4.89 23.07 -36.53
C GLN A 58 4.67 24.45 -35.86
N PRO A 59 3.49 25.06 -36.06
CA PRO A 59 3.15 26.29 -35.36
C PRO A 59 3.17 26.08 -33.84
N PRO A 60 3.43 27.14 -33.05
CA PRO A 60 3.41 27.03 -31.59
C PRO A 60 2.03 26.54 -31.12
N GLU A 61 2.05 25.55 -30.21
CA GLU A 61 0.85 24.92 -29.68
C GLU A 61 0.61 25.33 -28.21
N ILE A 62 -0.62 25.64 -27.88
CA ILE A 62 -1.10 25.87 -26.52
C ILE A 62 -2.11 24.77 -26.23
N VAL A 63 -1.84 23.95 -25.22
CA VAL A 63 -2.72 22.84 -24.85
C VAL A 63 -3.51 23.19 -23.59
N ILE A 64 -4.81 23.03 -23.65
CA ILE A 64 -5.74 23.20 -22.55
C ILE A 64 -6.20 21.83 -22.11
N LEU A 65 -5.80 21.43 -20.91
CA LEU A 65 -6.18 20.18 -20.28
C LEU A 65 -7.35 20.43 -19.35
N ARG A 66 -8.47 19.77 -19.61
CA ARG A 66 -9.68 19.82 -18.80
C ARG A 66 -9.84 18.54 -18.01
N ASP A 67 -10.04 18.70 -16.73
CA ASP A 67 -10.36 17.59 -15.85
C ASP A 67 -11.77 17.05 -16.14
N ALA A 68 -11.86 15.73 -16.32
CA ALA A 68 -13.13 15.02 -16.55
C ALA A 68 -13.37 13.94 -15.49
N SER A 69 -12.64 14.01 -14.37
CA SER A 69 -12.74 13.08 -13.25
C SER A 69 -14.08 13.17 -12.51
N GLY A 70 -14.34 12.19 -11.66
CA GLY A 70 -15.57 12.13 -10.84
C GLY A 70 -15.72 13.30 -9.86
N SER A 71 -14.59 13.81 -9.33
CA SER A 71 -14.56 14.96 -8.41
C SER A 71 -15.16 16.23 -9.00
N MET A 72 -15.17 16.32 -10.35
CA MET A 72 -15.76 17.45 -11.08
C MET A 72 -17.30 17.53 -11.00
N GLN A 73 -17.96 16.50 -10.43
CA GLN A 73 -19.41 16.55 -10.12
C GLN A 73 -19.71 17.36 -8.84
N THR A 74 -18.69 17.72 -8.07
CA THR A 74 -18.84 18.53 -6.86
C THR A 74 -19.48 19.88 -7.18
N ARG A 75 -20.47 20.29 -6.36
CA ARG A 75 -21.21 21.56 -6.46
C ARG A 75 -20.64 22.59 -5.49
N ASP A 76 -19.59 23.28 -5.89
CA ASP A 76 -18.90 24.27 -5.04
C ASP A 76 -18.39 25.49 -5.81
N VAL A 77 -18.73 25.63 -7.10
CA VAL A 77 -18.29 26.75 -7.91
C VAL A 77 -19.35 27.84 -7.91
N PRO A 78 -19.03 29.10 -7.52
CA PRO A 78 -19.97 30.23 -7.62
C PRO A 78 -20.39 30.46 -9.08
N GLY A 79 -21.69 30.46 -9.33
CA GLY A 79 -22.28 30.85 -10.60
C GLY A 79 -22.81 32.27 -10.59
N ASP A 80 -23.46 32.68 -11.66
CA ASP A 80 -24.11 34.00 -11.75
C ASP A 80 -25.26 34.10 -10.75
N GLY A 81 -25.20 35.07 -9.85
CA GLY A 81 -26.18 35.30 -8.80
C GLY A 81 -25.98 34.40 -7.58
N LYS A 82 -27.06 33.71 -7.12
CA LYS A 82 -26.99 32.79 -5.95
C LYS A 82 -26.85 31.30 -6.34
N ALA A 83 -26.73 31.02 -7.64
CA ALA A 83 -26.63 29.63 -8.10
C ALA A 83 -25.22 29.06 -7.86
N VAL A 84 -25.12 27.84 -7.32
CA VAL A 84 -23.87 27.10 -7.22
C VAL A 84 -23.84 26.07 -8.35
N LEU A 85 -22.80 26.13 -9.15
CA LEU A 85 -22.58 25.22 -10.28
C LEU A 85 -21.74 24.02 -9.86
N THR A 86 -21.87 22.91 -10.60
CA THR A 86 -20.88 21.84 -10.54
C THR A 86 -19.59 22.31 -11.21
N ARG A 87 -18.43 21.79 -10.78
CA ARG A 87 -17.11 22.06 -11.42
C ARG A 87 -17.18 21.74 -12.92
N ALA A 88 -17.76 20.59 -13.29
CA ALA A 88 -17.99 20.19 -14.69
C ALA A 88 -18.89 21.17 -15.44
N GLY A 89 -19.97 21.64 -14.82
CA GLY A 89 -20.88 22.64 -15.41
C GLY A 89 -20.18 23.96 -15.69
N TRP A 90 -19.33 24.40 -14.77
CA TRP A 90 -18.51 25.61 -14.97
C TRP A 90 -17.51 25.41 -16.13
N LEU A 91 -16.82 24.23 -16.21
CA LEU A 91 -15.94 23.90 -17.31
C LEU A 91 -16.69 23.97 -18.65
N GLN A 92 -17.86 23.32 -18.75
CA GLN A 92 -18.65 23.30 -19.97
C GLN A 92 -19.03 24.72 -20.42
N ALA A 93 -19.41 25.60 -19.48
CA ALA A 93 -19.78 26.97 -19.79
C ALA A 93 -18.57 27.84 -20.22
N ASN A 94 -17.39 27.61 -19.63
CA ASN A 94 -16.20 28.44 -19.79
C ASN A 94 -15.16 27.93 -20.78
N THR A 95 -15.34 26.74 -21.39
CA THR A 95 -14.41 26.18 -22.37
C THR A 95 -14.95 26.15 -23.81
N GLN A 96 -15.92 27.02 -24.11
CA GLN A 96 -16.45 27.20 -25.46
C GLN A 96 -15.34 27.73 -26.41
N PRO A 97 -15.32 27.36 -27.69
CA PRO A 97 -14.27 27.74 -28.65
C PRO A 97 -14.02 29.24 -28.76
N ASP A 98 -15.07 30.05 -28.60
CA ASP A 98 -14.98 31.50 -28.67
C ASP A 98 -14.12 32.14 -27.58
N ARG A 99 -14.02 31.50 -26.42
CA ARG A 99 -13.20 31.94 -25.28
C ARG A 99 -11.71 31.90 -25.60
N TRP A 100 -11.30 31.01 -26.49
CA TRP A 100 -9.90 30.77 -26.82
C TRP A 100 -9.41 31.56 -28.01
N LYS A 101 -10.23 32.42 -28.64
CA LYS A 101 -9.85 33.28 -29.77
C LYS A 101 -8.57 34.10 -29.52
N PRO A 102 -8.33 34.69 -28.33
CA PRO A 102 -7.09 35.42 -28.07
C PRO A 102 -5.83 34.55 -28.13
N LEU A 103 -5.94 33.27 -27.75
CA LEU A 103 -4.86 32.28 -27.81
C LEU A 103 -4.68 31.75 -29.23
N ALA A 104 -5.78 31.48 -29.94
CA ALA A 104 -5.78 31.00 -31.32
C ALA A 104 -5.10 31.97 -32.29
N ALA A 105 -5.12 33.26 -32.00
CA ALA A 105 -4.36 34.27 -32.75
C ALA A 105 -2.84 34.16 -32.58
N LYS A 106 -2.35 33.40 -31.61
CA LYS A 106 -0.94 33.25 -31.24
C LYS A 106 -0.36 31.85 -31.49
N GLY A 107 -1.17 30.91 -31.94
CA GLY A 107 -0.76 29.54 -32.21
C GLY A 107 -1.96 28.59 -32.31
N LYS A 108 -1.66 27.32 -32.50
CA LYS A 108 -2.66 26.26 -32.48
C LYS A 108 -3.14 26.05 -31.04
N VAL A 109 -4.44 26.06 -30.80
CA VAL A 109 -5.03 25.74 -29.49
C VAL A 109 -5.69 24.38 -29.56
N SER A 110 -5.29 23.47 -28.66
CA SER A 110 -5.86 22.14 -28.49
C SER A 110 -6.54 22.07 -27.11
N VAL A 111 -7.78 21.62 -27.09
CA VAL A 111 -8.53 21.41 -25.82
C VAL A 111 -8.74 19.91 -25.67
N GLU A 112 -8.26 19.32 -24.58
CA GLU A 112 -8.30 17.89 -24.32
C GLU A 112 -8.85 17.61 -22.92
N ASN A 113 -9.62 16.54 -22.79
CA ASN A 113 -10.01 16.04 -21.49
C ASN A 113 -8.91 15.09 -21.00
N PHE A 114 -8.69 15.08 -19.69
CA PHE A 114 -7.90 14.07 -19.03
C PHE A 114 -8.69 13.47 -17.86
N SER A 115 -8.50 12.21 -17.62
CA SER A 115 -8.84 11.41 -16.46
C SER A 115 -7.88 10.24 -16.43
N ALA A 116 -7.92 9.40 -15.41
CA ALA A 116 -7.08 8.22 -15.37
C ALA A 116 -7.26 7.38 -16.65
N PRO A 117 -6.19 6.74 -17.15
CA PRO A 117 -6.22 5.92 -18.38
C PRO A 117 -6.91 4.57 -18.17
N THR A 118 -7.98 4.52 -17.39
CA THR A 118 -8.83 3.34 -17.21
C THR A 118 -9.90 3.31 -18.30
N GLU A 119 -10.42 2.12 -18.59
CA GLU A 119 -11.48 1.91 -19.61
C GLU A 119 -12.78 2.69 -19.32
N ALA A 120 -12.93 3.24 -18.10
CA ALA A 120 -14.05 4.09 -17.70
C ALA A 120 -13.56 5.51 -17.41
N PRO A 121 -13.88 6.50 -18.28
CA PRO A 121 -13.61 7.91 -18.01
C PRO A 121 -14.26 8.36 -16.70
N GLY A 122 -13.53 9.11 -15.87
CA GLY A 122 -14.04 9.64 -14.61
C GLY A 122 -13.74 8.83 -13.35
N ASN A 123 -13.02 7.72 -13.46
CA ASN A 123 -12.69 6.86 -12.29
C ASN A 123 -11.38 7.20 -11.58
N GLY A 124 -10.67 8.20 -11.99
CA GLY A 124 -9.45 8.65 -11.32
C GLY A 124 -8.76 9.78 -12.06
N THR A 125 -7.89 10.52 -11.37
CA THR A 125 -7.17 11.68 -11.90
C THR A 125 -5.66 11.45 -11.89
N ASP A 126 -5.05 11.49 -13.09
CA ASP A 126 -3.62 11.41 -13.31
C ASP A 126 -3.14 12.66 -14.08
N ILE A 127 -2.72 13.67 -13.34
CA ILE A 127 -2.25 14.95 -13.90
C ILE A 127 -0.87 14.79 -14.52
N ASP A 128 0.01 13.96 -13.91
CA ASP A 128 1.36 13.73 -14.41
C ASP A 128 1.33 13.11 -15.80
N ALA A 129 0.61 11.99 -15.97
CA ALA A 129 0.48 11.31 -17.26
C ALA A 129 -0.19 12.19 -18.34
N ALA A 130 -1.16 13.02 -17.96
CA ALA A 130 -1.81 13.95 -18.89
C ALA A 130 -0.82 14.98 -19.46
N ILE A 131 0.02 15.57 -18.61
CA ILE A 131 1.07 16.51 -19.03
C ILE A 131 2.16 15.80 -19.82
N GLU A 132 2.61 14.63 -19.39
CA GLU A 132 3.62 13.84 -20.11
C GLU A 132 3.18 13.47 -21.52
N LYS A 133 1.92 13.07 -21.70
CA LYS A 133 1.34 12.81 -23.02
C LYS A 133 1.46 14.01 -23.95
N VAL A 134 1.20 15.21 -23.43
CA VAL A 134 1.33 16.46 -24.20
C VAL A 134 2.79 16.75 -24.53
N LEU A 135 3.70 16.60 -23.57
CA LEU A 135 5.14 16.78 -23.74
C LEU A 135 5.76 15.81 -24.75
N GLY A 136 5.24 14.57 -24.84
CA GLY A 136 5.72 13.56 -25.79
C GLY A 136 5.24 13.79 -27.22
N ARG A 137 4.13 14.49 -27.41
CA ARG A 137 3.51 14.68 -28.74
C ARG A 137 3.92 15.98 -29.42
N SER A 138 4.11 17.05 -28.68
CA SER A 138 4.32 18.39 -29.24
C SER A 138 5.76 18.87 -29.06
N ASP A 139 6.46 19.08 -30.19
CA ASP A 139 7.83 19.61 -30.20
C ASP A 139 7.89 21.15 -30.05
N ASN A 140 6.76 21.83 -30.31
CA ASN A 140 6.67 23.30 -30.27
C ASN A 140 5.57 23.74 -29.28
N LEU A 141 5.60 23.20 -28.05
CA LEU A 141 4.64 23.54 -27.01
C LEU A 141 4.98 24.89 -26.37
N LYS A 142 4.08 25.85 -26.45
CA LYS A 142 4.24 27.19 -25.93
C LYS A 142 3.83 27.31 -24.46
N ALA A 143 2.73 26.67 -24.09
CA ALA A 143 2.21 26.65 -22.74
C ALA A 143 1.21 25.50 -22.54
N VAL A 144 1.05 25.06 -21.31
CA VAL A 144 -0.06 24.19 -20.89
C VAL A 144 -0.96 24.99 -19.96
N LEU A 145 -2.27 24.95 -20.22
CA LEU A 145 -3.30 25.48 -19.30
C LEU A 145 -4.06 24.30 -18.70
N LEU A 146 -3.97 24.13 -17.39
CA LEU A 146 -4.62 23.10 -16.63
C LEU A 146 -5.88 23.64 -15.96
N LEU A 147 -7.01 23.01 -16.21
CA LEU A 147 -8.32 23.34 -15.63
C LEU A 147 -8.79 22.14 -14.79
N THR A 148 -8.56 22.18 -13.49
CA THR A 148 -8.77 21.07 -12.56
C THR A 148 -8.98 21.59 -11.14
N ASP A 149 -9.46 20.74 -10.23
CA ASP A 149 -9.44 21.03 -8.79
C ASP A 149 -8.08 20.78 -8.15
N GLY A 150 -7.13 20.21 -8.89
CA GLY A 150 -5.75 19.96 -8.44
C GLY A 150 -5.58 18.71 -7.59
N ASP A 151 -6.63 17.95 -7.34
CA ASP A 151 -6.52 16.67 -6.68
C ASP A 151 -6.10 15.58 -7.68
N TRP A 152 -5.28 14.63 -7.22
CA TRP A 152 -4.88 13.48 -8.01
C TRP A 152 -4.83 12.25 -7.12
N ASN A 153 -5.16 11.11 -7.69
CA ASN A 153 -5.25 9.82 -6.98
C ASN A 153 -4.62 8.67 -7.76
N MET A 154 -4.03 8.98 -8.92
CA MET A 154 -3.28 8.05 -9.76
C MET A 154 -2.01 8.69 -10.30
N GLY A 155 -1.03 7.86 -10.65
CA GLY A 155 0.26 8.29 -11.21
C GLY A 155 1.21 8.90 -10.19
N ASP A 156 2.24 9.55 -10.71
CA ASP A 156 3.23 10.27 -9.91
C ASP A 156 2.71 11.67 -9.49
N SER A 157 3.42 12.30 -8.56
CA SER A 157 3.07 13.67 -8.16
C SER A 157 3.10 14.63 -9.37
N PRO A 158 2.08 15.49 -9.57
CA PRO A 158 2.05 16.46 -10.67
C PRO A 158 3.26 17.40 -10.72
N VAL A 159 3.96 17.56 -9.61
CA VAL A 159 5.21 18.33 -9.50
C VAL A 159 6.33 17.73 -10.35
N VAL A 160 6.32 16.42 -10.57
CA VAL A 160 7.30 15.72 -11.43
C VAL A 160 7.14 16.17 -12.87
N ALA A 161 5.91 16.17 -13.41
CA ALA A 161 5.62 16.69 -14.75
C ALA A 161 5.94 18.20 -14.86
N ALA A 162 5.64 19.00 -13.84
CA ALA A 162 6.00 20.41 -13.81
C ALA A 162 7.53 20.62 -13.92
N THR A 163 8.31 19.78 -13.23
CA THR A 163 9.78 19.83 -13.34
C THR A 163 10.27 19.53 -14.77
N LYS A 164 9.65 18.57 -15.46
CA LYS A 164 9.93 18.24 -16.86
C LYS A 164 9.55 19.40 -17.80
N CYS A 165 8.40 20.05 -17.55
CA CYS A 165 7.99 21.26 -18.26
C CYS A 165 9.01 22.39 -18.08
N SER A 166 9.43 22.65 -16.83
CA SER A 166 10.43 23.67 -16.51
C SER A 166 11.76 23.42 -17.21
N ALA A 167 12.23 22.18 -17.26
CA ALA A 167 13.46 21.79 -17.98
C ALA A 167 13.39 22.08 -19.49
N ARG A 168 12.18 22.06 -20.07
CA ARG A 168 11.95 22.42 -21.50
C ARG A 168 11.59 23.90 -21.68
N GLY A 169 11.50 24.67 -20.62
CA GLY A 169 11.11 26.08 -20.66
C GLY A 169 9.63 26.30 -20.99
N ILE A 170 8.78 25.32 -20.71
CA ILE A 170 7.33 25.37 -20.99
C ILE A 170 6.60 25.76 -19.69
N PRO A 171 5.96 26.95 -19.63
CA PRO A 171 5.19 27.37 -18.47
C PRO A 171 3.88 26.59 -18.39
N VAL A 172 3.53 26.16 -17.17
CA VAL A 172 2.23 25.60 -16.84
C VAL A 172 1.40 26.68 -16.15
N TYR A 173 0.23 26.93 -16.69
CA TYR A 173 -0.79 27.78 -16.10
C TYR A 173 -1.88 26.90 -15.55
N SER A 174 -2.46 27.28 -14.42
CA SER A 174 -3.55 26.51 -13.81
C SER A 174 -4.68 27.39 -13.34
N VAL A 175 -5.90 26.91 -13.53
CA VAL A 175 -7.10 27.47 -12.92
C VAL A 175 -7.69 26.41 -12.02
N GLY A 176 -7.64 26.68 -10.71
CA GLY A 176 -8.28 25.85 -9.69
C GLY A 176 -9.79 26.02 -9.75
N ILE A 177 -10.50 24.89 -9.88
CA ILE A 177 -11.96 24.85 -10.02
C ILE A 177 -12.55 24.24 -8.76
N GLY A 178 -13.46 24.97 -8.09
CA GLY A 178 -14.06 24.57 -6.82
C GLY A 178 -13.62 25.43 -5.65
N GLY A 179 -13.90 24.98 -4.43
CA GLY A 179 -13.51 25.61 -3.17
C GLY A 179 -12.29 24.94 -2.53
N GLU A 180 -11.46 25.70 -1.81
CA GLU A 180 -10.37 25.16 -0.97
C GLU A 180 -10.87 24.72 0.42
N THR A 181 -12.11 24.98 0.77
CA THR A 181 -12.70 24.60 2.06
C THR A 181 -13.66 23.43 1.88
N PRO A 182 -13.67 22.47 2.82
CA PRO A 182 -14.67 21.40 2.81
C PRO A 182 -16.08 21.95 2.78
N LEU A 183 -16.95 21.29 2.02
CA LEU A 183 -18.39 21.60 2.05
C LEU A 183 -18.98 21.20 3.42
N PRO A 184 -20.08 21.85 3.85
CA PRO A 184 -20.84 21.38 5.02
C PRO A 184 -21.31 19.93 4.78
N ASP A 185 -20.84 19.00 5.59
CA ASP A 185 -21.06 17.56 5.34
C ASP A 185 -20.79 16.70 6.57
N LEU A 186 -21.43 15.55 6.65
CA LEU A 186 -21.08 14.45 7.56
C LEU A 186 -20.53 13.29 6.74
N VAL A 187 -19.34 12.85 7.06
CA VAL A 187 -18.66 11.78 6.31
C VAL A 187 -18.48 10.56 7.21
N LEU A 188 -19.11 9.45 6.86
CA LEU A 188 -18.83 8.15 7.50
C LEU A 188 -17.55 7.58 6.89
N GLN A 189 -16.45 7.65 7.66
CA GLN A 189 -15.15 7.16 7.22
C GLN A 189 -15.12 5.63 7.22
N HIS A 190 -14.46 5.05 6.22
CA HIS A 190 -14.26 3.60 6.18
C HIS A 190 -13.39 3.15 7.34
N THR A 191 -13.95 2.28 8.20
CA THR A 191 -13.26 1.68 9.34
C THR A 191 -13.18 0.17 9.17
N PRO A 192 -12.07 -0.48 9.62
CA PRO A 192 -11.98 -1.94 9.62
C PRO A 192 -13.10 -2.55 10.45
N THR A 193 -13.90 -3.42 9.86
CA THR A 193 -15.02 -4.11 10.49
C THR A 193 -14.67 -5.58 10.76
N PRO A 194 -15.23 -6.23 11.80
CA PRO A 194 -15.04 -7.65 12.01
C PRO A 194 -15.70 -8.44 10.86
N ALA A 195 -14.92 -9.28 10.18
CA ALA A 195 -15.43 -10.12 9.12
C ALA A 195 -15.95 -11.48 9.60
N TYR A 196 -15.80 -11.80 10.90
CA TYR A 196 -16.17 -13.08 11.50
C TYR A 196 -16.69 -12.90 12.93
N GLY A 197 -17.65 -13.72 13.32
CA GLY A 197 -18.17 -13.81 14.67
C GLY A 197 -18.79 -15.19 14.97
N LEU A 198 -19.00 -15.48 16.24
CA LEU A 198 -19.70 -16.69 16.66
C LEU A 198 -21.16 -16.38 16.99
N LEU A 199 -22.01 -17.38 16.80
CA LEU A 199 -23.42 -17.28 17.16
C LEU A 199 -23.60 -16.96 18.65
N GLY A 200 -24.37 -15.90 18.94
CA GLY A 200 -24.64 -15.44 20.30
C GLY A 200 -23.56 -14.54 20.91
N ASP A 201 -22.43 -14.34 20.23
CA ASP A 201 -21.41 -13.39 20.68
C ASP A 201 -21.84 -11.94 20.42
N GLN A 202 -21.35 -11.04 21.27
CA GLN A 202 -21.46 -9.60 21.03
C GLN A 202 -20.37 -9.12 20.07
N ILE A 203 -20.74 -8.88 18.83
CA ILE A 203 -19.84 -8.38 17.79
C ILE A 203 -19.82 -6.85 17.86
N THR A 204 -18.65 -6.27 18.05
CA THR A 204 -18.44 -4.82 18.07
C THR A 204 -18.05 -4.32 16.70
N ILE A 205 -18.83 -3.39 16.14
CA ILE A 205 -18.67 -2.82 14.82
C ILE A 205 -18.26 -1.37 14.98
N PRO A 206 -16.97 -1.02 14.77
CA PRO A 206 -16.50 0.34 14.91
C PRO A 206 -16.96 1.20 13.74
N PHE A 207 -17.15 2.49 13.99
CA PHE A 207 -17.42 3.50 12.98
C PHE A 207 -16.76 4.82 13.35
N LYS A 208 -16.50 5.64 12.34
CA LYS A 208 -15.89 6.95 12.51
C LYS A 208 -16.61 7.96 11.63
N VAL A 209 -17.07 9.04 12.22
CA VAL A 209 -17.77 10.14 11.54
C VAL A 209 -16.94 11.40 11.63
N GLN A 210 -16.65 12.02 10.48
CA GLN A 210 -16.07 13.35 10.40
C GLN A 210 -17.15 14.37 10.08
N SER A 211 -17.27 15.43 10.90
CA SER A 211 -18.19 16.53 10.65
C SER A 211 -17.47 17.74 10.10
N TYR A 212 -18.01 18.31 9.03
CA TYR A 212 -17.70 19.63 8.47
C TYR A 212 -18.87 20.59 8.65
N LEU A 213 -19.89 20.20 9.42
CA LEU A 213 -21.01 21.06 9.77
C LEU A 213 -20.60 22.05 10.87
N PRO A 214 -21.07 23.32 10.81
CA PRO A 214 -20.74 24.35 11.81
C PRO A 214 -21.54 24.22 13.11
N ARG A 215 -22.28 23.12 13.28
CA ARG A 215 -23.12 22.83 14.43
C ARG A 215 -22.89 21.41 14.96
N MET A 216 -23.19 21.20 16.21
CA MET A 216 -23.30 19.87 16.79
C MET A 216 -24.54 19.16 16.23
N VAL A 217 -24.41 17.88 15.93
CA VAL A 217 -25.50 17.05 15.40
C VAL A 217 -25.81 15.93 16.39
N GLU A 218 -27.06 15.86 16.81
CA GLU A 218 -27.59 14.74 17.58
C GLU A 218 -28.45 13.88 16.67
N THR A 219 -28.06 12.66 16.43
CA THR A 219 -28.73 11.76 15.49
C THR A 219 -28.65 10.29 15.96
N THR A 220 -29.32 9.40 15.23
CA THR A 220 -29.30 7.96 15.54
C THR A 220 -28.74 7.19 14.35
N MET A 221 -27.59 6.60 14.54
CA MET A 221 -27.01 5.68 13.58
C MET A 221 -27.75 4.34 13.59
N THR A 222 -27.87 3.71 12.43
CA THR A 222 -28.49 2.39 12.28
C THR A 222 -27.48 1.39 11.72
N LEU A 223 -27.62 0.16 12.15
CA LEU A 223 -27.00 -1.01 11.56
C LEU A 223 -28.11 -1.84 10.93
N GLU A 224 -27.99 -2.10 9.65
CA GLU A 224 -29.00 -2.78 8.86
C GLU A 224 -28.43 -4.07 8.22
N ASP A 225 -29.29 -5.07 8.08
CA ASP A 225 -29.03 -6.26 7.27
C ASP A 225 -30.09 -6.38 6.15
N ALA A 226 -30.12 -7.51 5.44
CA ALA A 226 -31.12 -7.78 4.40
C ALA A 226 -32.58 -7.79 4.93
N HIS A 227 -32.80 -7.91 6.22
CA HIS A 227 -34.12 -7.99 6.87
C HIS A 227 -34.53 -6.68 7.53
N GLY A 228 -33.63 -5.69 7.61
CA GLY A 228 -33.88 -4.38 8.19
C GLY A 228 -32.90 -3.99 9.31
N VAL A 229 -33.35 -3.09 10.17
CA VAL A 229 -32.51 -2.52 11.25
C VAL A 229 -32.31 -3.56 12.35
N VAL A 230 -31.05 -3.93 12.62
CA VAL A 230 -30.64 -4.91 13.65
C VAL A 230 -30.06 -4.24 14.90
N ALA A 231 -29.54 -3.01 14.79
CA ALA A 231 -29.12 -2.23 15.95
C ALA A 231 -29.26 -0.72 15.68
N LYS A 232 -29.41 0.05 16.77
CA LYS A 232 -29.48 1.52 16.74
C LYS A 232 -28.61 2.09 17.84
N LYS A 233 -27.99 3.25 17.55
CA LYS A 233 -27.20 3.99 18.54
C LYS A 233 -27.39 5.48 18.40
N ALA A 234 -27.82 6.15 19.46
CA ALA A 234 -27.83 7.60 19.53
C ALA A 234 -26.40 8.13 19.65
N VAL A 235 -26.05 9.11 18.84
CA VAL A 235 -24.70 9.71 18.78
C VAL A 235 -24.79 11.22 18.77
N THR A 236 -23.76 11.86 19.34
CA THR A 236 -23.58 13.31 19.30
C THR A 236 -22.29 13.62 18.58
N ILE A 237 -22.37 14.25 17.42
CA ILE A 237 -21.25 14.56 16.55
C ILE A 237 -20.89 16.03 16.76
N PRO A 238 -19.63 16.36 17.15
CA PRO A 238 -19.22 17.73 17.41
C PRO A 238 -19.13 18.55 16.13
N ALA A 239 -19.38 19.87 16.21
CA ALA A 239 -19.18 20.80 15.11
C ALA A 239 -17.72 20.80 14.67
N PHE A 240 -17.45 20.71 13.35
CA PHE A 240 -16.11 20.65 12.77
C PHE A 240 -15.18 19.63 13.45
N GLY A 241 -15.74 18.52 13.94
CA GLY A 241 -15.05 17.55 14.76
C GLY A 241 -15.23 16.14 14.26
N GLU A 242 -14.70 15.21 15.04
CA GLU A 242 -14.70 13.78 14.75
C GLU A 242 -15.35 13.00 15.89
N LEU A 243 -16.10 11.96 15.54
CA LEU A 243 -16.65 10.98 16.46
C LEU A 243 -16.16 9.57 16.07
N SER A 244 -15.42 8.93 16.95
CA SER A 244 -15.07 7.50 16.84
C SER A 244 -15.80 6.71 17.92
N ASP A 245 -16.63 5.75 17.48
CA ASP A 245 -17.45 4.95 18.39
C ASP A 245 -17.75 3.58 17.76
N SER A 246 -18.56 2.75 18.38
CA SER A 246 -18.96 1.45 17.82
C SER A 246 -20.40 1.09 18.14
N MET A 247 -20.99 0.26 17.28
CA MET A 247 -22.27 -0.43 17.53
C MET A 247 -22.00 -1.86 17.98
N VAL A 248 -22.92 -2.42 18.78
CA VAL A 248 -22.87 -3.81 19.23
C VAL A 248 -24.04 -4.55 18.62
N TRP A 249 -23.74 -5.70 18.01
CA TRP A 249 -24.72 -6.60 17.43
C TRP A 249 -24.51 -8.02 17.93
N THR A 250 -25.62 -8.73 18.23
CA THR A 250 -25.59 -10.12 18.63
C THR A 250 -26.42 -10.94 17.64
N PRO A 251 -25.76 -11.77 16.81
CA PRO A 251 -26.45 -12.60 15.83
C PRO A 251 -27.29 -13.70 16.50
N SER A 252 -28.50 -13.90 16.01
CA SER A 252 -29.40 -14.95 16.45
C SER A 252 -29.32 -16.23 15.62
N GLU A 253 -28.77 -16.17 14.41
CA GLU A 253 -28.64 -17.29 13.50
C GLU A 253 -27.24 -17.31 12.87
N ALA A 254 -26.76 -18.50 12.50
CA ALA A 254 -25.52 -18.64 11.76
C ALA A 254 -25.74 -18.37 10.28
N GLY A 255 -24.80 -17.72 9.64
CA GLY A 255 -24.91 -17.37 8.22
C GLY A 255 -23.94 -16.28 7.81
N ASP A 256 -24.07 -15.86 6.55
CA ASP A 256 -23.32 -14.75 6.01
C ASP A 256 -24.23 -13.52 5.94
N TYR A 257 -23.85 -12.48 6.67
CA TYR A 257 -24.62 -11.24 6.77
C TYR A 257 -23.96 -10.13 5.99
N ASN A 258 -24.72 -9.50 5.09
CA ASN A 258 -24.36 -8.24 4.48
C ASN A 258 -24.92 -7.13 5.36
N MET A 259 -24.04 -6.34 5.92
CA MET A 259 -24.37 -5.32 6.90
C MET A 259 -24.09 -3.95 6.32
N GLU A 260 -24.93 -2.98 6.69
CA GLU A 260 -24.74 -1.57 6.34
C GLU A 260 -24.85 -0.71 7.60
N VAL A 261 -23.80 0.06 7.89
CA VAL A 261 -23.88 1.14 8.88
C VAL A 261 -24.36 2.38 8.16
N LYS A 262 -25.40 3.03 8.68
CA LYS A 262 -26.00 4.25 8.12
C LYS A 262 -26.02 5.37 9.11
N LEU A 263 -25.66 6.54 8.62
CA LEU A 263 -25.84 7.84 9.26
C LEU A 263 -26.98 8.57 8.53
N PRO A 264 -28.04 9.03 9.21
CA PRO A 264 -29.08 9.82 8.55
C PRO A 264 -28.51 11.08 7.92
N VAL A 265 -29.01 11.42 6.73
CA VAL A 265 -28.62 12.63 6.00
C VAL A 265 -29.28 13.86 6.64
N GLU A 266 -28.48 14.86 6.99
CA GLU A 266 -28.95 16.10 7.55
C GLU A 266 -29.38 17.10 6.44
N PRO A 267 -30.35 17.97 6.67
CA PRO A 267 -30.89 18.87 5.62
C PRO A 267 -29.88 19.85 5.02
N ASP A 268 -28.80 20.14 5.74
CA ASP A 268 -27.73 21.05 5.36
C ASP A 268 -26.45 20.36 4.86
N GLU A 269 -26.50 19.05 4.64
CA GLU A 269 -25.41 18.31 4.02
C GLU A 269 -25.35 18.52 2.50
N ALA A 270 -24.13 18.64 2.01
CA ALA A 270 -23.87 18.79 0.59
C ALA A 270 -23.88 17.46 -0.17
N ILE A 271 -23.57 16.35 0.51
CA ILE A 271 -23.38 15.02 -0.09
C ILE A 271 -24.10 13.99 0.77
N ALA A 272 -24.97 13.19 0.14
CA ALA A 272 -25.76 12.18 0.83
C ALA A 272 -25.18 10.75 0.71
N ASP A 273 -24.30 10.52 -0.26
CA ASP A 273 -23.87 9.16 -0.63
C ASP A 273 -22.68 8.64 0.22
N ASN A 274 -22.11 9.49 1.08
CA ASN A 274 -20.96 9.15 1.95
C ASN A 274 -21.36 8.86 3.40
N ASN A 275 -22.67 8.72 3.67
CA ASN A 275 -23.27 8.46 4.99
C ASN A 275 -23.53 6.97 5.25
N SER A 276 -23.01 6.09 4.43
CA SER A 276 -23.15 4.64 4.63
C SER A 276 -21.87 3.87 4.36
N GLN A 277 -21.70 2.75 5.08
CA GLN A 277 -20.61 1.81 4.90
C GLN A 277 -21.16 0.39 4.88
N ASN A 278 -20.89 -0.33 3.77
CA ASN A 278 -21.25 -1.73 3.60
C ASN A 278 -20.08 -2.65 4.00
N PHE A 279 -20.38 -3.75 4.66
CA PHE A 279 -19.40 -4.78 5.02
C PHE A 279 -20.09 -6.12 5.23
N ARG A 280 -19.30 -7.19 5.38
CA ARG A 280 -19.82 -8.54 5.61
C ARG A 280 -19.30 -9.13 6.89
N ILE A 281 -20.17 -9.90 7.58
CA ILE A 281 -19.81 -10.71 8.73
C ILE A 281 -20.23 -12.15 8.49
N ALA A 282 -19.29 -13.10 8.63
CA ALA A 282 -19.56 -14.52 8.64
C ALA A 282 -19.82 -14.97 10.09
N VAL A 283 -21.04 -15.40 10.40
CA VAL A 283 -21.41 -15.93 11.71
C VAL A 283 -21.42 -17.45 11.67
N ARG A 284 -20.68 -18.08 12.58
CA ARG A 284 -20.50 -19.53 12.63
C ARG A 284 -20.90 -20.08 14.00
N THR A 285 -21.24 -21.38 14.03
CA THR A 285 -21.57 -22.13 15.25
C THR A 285 -20.42 -22.98 15.76
N GLU A 286 -19.37 -23.12 14.98
CA GLU A 286 -18.23 -23.98 15.27
C GLU A 286 -17.38 -23.42 16.42
N THR A 287 -16.95 -24.30 17.33
CA THR A 287 -15.99 -23.95 18.37
C THR A 287 -14.59 -23.86 17.78
N LEU A 288 -13.82 -22.85 18.20
CA LEU A 288 -12.43 -22.65 17.80
C LEU A 288 -11.51 -23.58 18.61
N ASN A 289 -10.69 -24.36 17.92
CA ASN A 289 -9.74 -25.25 18.58
C ASN A 289 -8.40 -24.54 18.78
N VAL A 290 -7.99 -24.43 20.03
CA VAL A 290 -6.78 -23.70 20.43
C VAL A 290 -5.79 -24.65 21.10
N LEU A 291 -4.54 -24.64 20.63
CA LEU A 291 -3.42 -25.33 21.26
C LEU A 291 -2.57 -24.32 22.04
N VAL A 292 -2.36 -24.58 23.33
CA VAL A 292 -1.44 -23.80 24.17
C VAL A 292 -0.24 -24.66 24.52
N VAL A 293 0.96 -24.28 24.07
CA VAL A 293 2.22 -24.95 24.38
C VAL A 293 3.04 -24.09 25.32
N GLU A 294 3.38 -24.58 26.48
CA GLU A 294 4.09 -23.83 27.52
C GLU A 294 5.13 -24.70 28.24
N SER A 295 6.27 -24.12 28.62
CA SER A 295 7.33 -24.82 29.31
C SER A 295 7.30 -24.68 30.84
N ALA A 296 6.49 -23.76 31.37
CA ALA A 296 6.39 -23.50 32.80
C ALA A 296 4.99 -23.02 33.20
N PRO A 297 4.48 -23.39 34.37
CA PRO A 297 3.14 -22.97 34.85
C PRO A 297 3.16 -21.53 35.39
N ARG A 298 3.62 -20.57 34.58
CA ARG A 298 3.64 -19.14 34.92
C ARG A 298 2.23 -18.55 35.00
N TRP A 299 2.10 -17.35 35.62
CA TRP A 299 0.83 -16.71 35.79
C TRP A 299 0.11 -16.38 34.48
N GLU A 300 0.84 -15.88 33.46
CA GLU A 300 0.27 -15.58 32.15
C GLU A 300 -0.39 -16.81 31.51
N TYR A 301 0.35 -17.93 31.45
CA TYR A 301 -0.19 -19.21 30.98
C TYR A 301 -1.45 -19.63 31.73
N ARG A 302 -1.41 -19.60 33.08
CA ARG A 302 -2.51 -20.06 33.92
C ARG A 302 -3.79 -19.28 33.67
N TYR A 303 -3.69 -17.95 33.57
CA TYR A 303 -4.85 -17.11 33.37
C TYR A 303 -5.30 -17.06 31.91
N LEU A 304 -4.40 -17.13 30.96
CA LEU A 304 -4.72 -17.32 29.53
C LEU A 304 -5.57 -18.60 29.37
N ARG A 305 -5.06 -19.75 29.84
CA ARG A 305 -5.79 -21.01 29.76
C ARG A 305 -7.16 -20.91 30.38
N ASN A 306 -7.26 -20.30 31.57
CA ASN A 306 -8.55 -20.13 32.27
C ASN A 306 -9.50 -19.23 31.45
N ALA A 307 -9.01 -18.17 30.82
CA ALA A 307 -9.81 -17.29 29.98
C ALA A 307 -10.38 -18.06 28.78
N LEU A 308 -9.54 -18.81 28.11
CA LEU A 308 -9.91 -19.59 26.91
C LEU A 308 -10.85 -20.75 27.26
N SER A 309 -10.60 -21.47 28.34
CA SER A 309 -11.46 -22.62 28.79
C SER A 309 -12.85 -22.20 29.27
N ARG A 310 -13.06 -20.94 29.62
CA ARG A 310 -14.36 -20.39 30.00
C ARG A 310 -15.13 -19.76 28.87
N ASP A 311 -14.48 -19.57 27.73
CA ASP A 311 -15.14 -19.07 26.52
C ASP A 311 -15.91 -20.22 25.86
N PRO A 312 -17.25 -20.14 25.77
CA PRO A 312 -18.04 -21.24 25.20
C PRO A 312 -17.76 -21.51 23.71
N GLY A 313 -17.21 -20.53 23.00
CA GLY A 313 -16.82 -20.64 21.59
C GLY A 313 -15.41 -21.19 21.38
N VAL A 314 -14.69 -21.60 22.44
CA VAL A 314 -13.30 -22.05 22.37
C VAL A 314 -13.11 -23.40 23.04
N HIS A 315 -12.53 -24.34 22.32
CA HIS A 315 -12.00 -25.59 22.85
C HIS A 315 -10.49 -25.52 22.96
N VAL A 316 -9.96 -25.63 24.19
CA VAL A 316 -8.53 -25.45 24.47
C VAL A 316 -7.87 -26.79 24.83
N GLU A 317 -6.85 -27.16 24.09
CA GLU A 317 -5.93 -28.25 24.46
C GLU A 317 -4.58 -27.66 24.87
N THR A 318 -3.95 -28.25 25.87
CA THR A 318 -2.72 -27.72 26.46
C THR A 318 -1.62 -28.75 26.51
N LEU A 319 -0.43 -28.35 26.07
CA LEU A 319 0.81 -29.09 26.29
C LEU A 319 1.69 -28.30 27.27
N LEU A 320 1.80 -28.79 28.51
CA LEU A 320 2.68 -28.19 29.52
C LEU A 320 3.90 -29.07 29.72
N LEU A 321 5.05 -28.56 29.33
CA LEU A 321 6.34 -29.25 29.31
C LEU A 321 7.15 -28.97 30.60
N HIS A 322 6.51 -29.07 31.76
CA HIS A 322 7.15 -28.76 33.04
C HIS A 322 8.12 -29.87 33.49
N PRO A 323 9.39 -29.54 33.83
CA PRO A 323 10.35 -30.52 34.35
C PRO A 323 9.82 -31.20 35.63
N GLY A 324 9.84 -32.50 35.66
CA GLY A 324 9.42 -33.32 36.82
C GLY A 324 7.93 -33.65 36.87
N MET A 325 7.13 -33.22 35.88
CA MET A 325 5.75 -33.66 35.70
C MET A 325 5.60 -34.39 34.36
N SER A 326 4.83 -35.45 34.33
CA SER A 326 4.47 -36.10 33.06
C SER A 326 3.47 -35.20 32.34
N PRO A 327 3.71 -34.84 31.07
CA PRO A 327 2.70 -34.19 30.25
C PRO A 327 1.40 -35.00 30.23
N GLY A 328 0.25 -34.33 30.15
CA GLY A 328 -1.04 -35.00 30.02
C GLY A 328 -1.75 -35.38 31.33
N SER A 329 -1.29 -34.94 32.47
CA SER A 329 -2.00 -35.15 33.76
C SER A 329 -3.10 -34.14 33.96
N GLY A 330 -4.27 -34.35 33.38
CA GLY A 330 -5.44 -33.50 33.53
C GLY A 330 -6.36 -33.50 32.32
N ARG A 331 -7.59 -33.00 32.52
CA ARG A 331 -8.54 -32.82 31.43
C ARG A 331 -7.98 -31.76 30.45
N ASP A 332 -8.06 -32.05 29.15
CA ASP A 332 -7.61 -31.17 28.06
C ASP A 332 -6.09 -30.89 28.06
N TYR A 333 -5.28 -31.79 28.69
CA TYR A 333 -3.83 -31.79 28.59
C TYR A 333 -3.36 -32.88 27.63
N LEU A 334 -2.46 -32.49 26.72
CA LEU A 334 -1.85 -33.40 25.76
C LEU A 334 -0.64 -34.12 26.38
N PRO A 335 -0.45 -35.42 26.10
CA PRO A 335 0.71 -36.18 26.58
C PRO A 335 1.99 -35.86 25.79
N ALA A 336 1.86 -35.38 24.56
CA ALA A 336 2.97 -35.00 23.68
C ALA A 336 2.48 -33.96 22.65
N PHE A 337 3.44 -33.32 21.99
CA PHE A 337 3.12 -32.42 20.89
C PHE A 337 2.43 -33.18 19.74
N PRO A 338 1.35 -32.65 19.14
CA PRO A 338 0.61 -33.30 18.06
C PRO A 338 1.39 -33.17 16.75
N SER A 339 2.45 -33.97 16.55
CA SER A 339 3.40 -33.80 15.47
C SER A 339 2.89 -34.27 14.10
N SER A 340 1.77 -35.02 14.04
CA SER A 340 1.20 -35.43 12.76
C SER A 340 0.38 -34.29 12.12
N LYS A 341 0.37 -34.24 10.78
CA LYS A 341 -0.38 -33.25 10.01
C LYS A 341 -1.88 -33.26 10.38
N GLU A 342 -2.43 -34.46 10.56
CA GLU A 342 -3.84 -34.68 10.87
C GLU A 342 -4.20 -34.13 12.25
N GLN A 343 -3.31 -34.29 13.20
CA GLN A 343 -3.53 -33.78 14.57
C GLN A 343 -3.38 -32.25 14.60
N LEU A 344 -2.33 -31.72 13.97
CA LEU A 344 -2.10 -30.27 13.92
C LEU A 344 -3.15 -29.53 13.13
N SER A 345 -3.67 -30.10 12.04
CA SER A 345 -4.68 -29.46 11.20
C SER A 345 -6.01 -29.18 11.89
N LYS A 346 -6.22 -29.71 13.10
CA LYS A 346 -7.43 -29.41 13.92
C LYS A 346 -7.39 -28.04 14.57
N PHE A 347 -6.19 -27.51 14.84
CA PHE A 347 -6.03 -26.28 15.61
C PHE A 347 -6.15 -25.03 14.74
N ASP A 348 -7.00 -24.14 15.17
CA ASP A 348 -7.23 -22.85 14.55
C ASP A 348 -6.22 -21.80 15.00
N VAL A 349 -5.80 -21.88 16.27
CA VAL A 349 -4.80 -20.99 16.85
C VAL A 349 -3.83 -21.78 17.72
N VAL A 350 -2.55 -21.48 17.56
CA VAL A 350 -1.47 -22.05 18.39
C VAL A 350 -0.85 -20.92 19.21
N PHE A 351 -0.79 -21.09 20.52
CA PHE A 351 -0.03 -20.24 21.43
C PHE A 351 1.28 -20.92 21.78
N LEU A 352 2.39 -20.27 21.48
CA LEU A 352 3.72 -20.66 21.94
C LEU A 352 4.09 -19.77 23.12
N GLY A 353 4.14 -20.35 24.30
CA GLY A 353 4.65 -19.70 25.49
C GLY A 353 6.17 -19.66 25.49
N ASP A 354 6.78 -19.59 26.70
CA ASP A 354 8.25 -19.58 26.82
C ASP A 354 8.85 -20.98 26.53
N VAL A 355 8.73 -21.41 25.28
CA VAL A 355 9.19 -22.72 24.75
C VAL A 355 10.22 -22.55 23.65
N GLY A 356 11.09 -23.53 23.48
CA GLY A 356 12.12 -23.50 22.46
C GLY A 356 12.66 -24.89 22.10
N LEU A 357 13.80 -24.93 21.41
CA LEU A 357 14.49 -26.15 21.03
C LEU A 357 15.27 -26.80 22.20
N ASN A 358 15.49 -26.06 23.28
CA ASN A 358 16.30 -26.52 24.40
C ASN A 358 15.49 -27.42 25.36
N GLY A 359 16.06 -28.56 25.75
CA GLY A 359 15.51 -29.41 26.82
C GLY A 359 14.39 -30.33 26.38
N ASN A 360 14.36 -30.80 25.14
CA ASN A 360 13.31 -31.71 24.60
C ASN A 360 11.90 -31.11 24.59
N GLU A 361 11.77 -29.78 24.45
CA GLU A 361 10.46 -29.14 24.43
C GLU A 361 9.79 -29.29 23.08
N LEU A 362 10.39 -28.75 22.01
CA LEU A 362 9.91 -28.88 20.64
C LEU A 362 11.04 -29.35 19.72
N THR A 363 10.71 -30.10 18.69
CA THR A 363 11.66 -30.52 17.65
C THR A 363 11.59 -29.56 16.45
N THR A 364 12.62 -29.60 15.61
CA THR A 364 12.60 -28.85 14.33
C THR A 364 11.44 -29.29 13.43
N ALA A 365 11.03 -30.56 13.50
CA ALA A 365 9.91 -31.10 12.74
C ALA A 365 8.57 -30.53 13.25
N ASP A 366 8.39 -30.41 14.58
CA ASP A 366 7.21 -29.79 15.17
C ASP A 366 7.09 -28.32 14.74
N LEU A 367 8.21 -27.59 14.74
CA LEU A 367 8.25 -26.20 14.31
C LEU A 367 7.99 -26.05 12.80
N ALA A 368 8.46 -26.99 11.98
CA ALA A 368 8.11 -27.02 10.56
C ALA A 368 6.61 -27.29 10.34
N GLY A 369 6.02 -28.16 11.18
CA GLY A 369 4.58 -28.40 11.22
C GLY A 369 3.78 -27.14 11.58
N ILE A 370 4.18 -26.42 12.63
CA ILE A 370 3.54 -25.14 13.02
C ILE A 370 3.66 -24.13 11.89
N ARG A 371 4.83 -23.99 11.24
CA ARG A 371 5.00 -23.10 10.11
C ARG A 371 4.01 -23.44 8.98
N ALA A 372 3.93 -24.70 8.60
CA ALA A 372 3.02 -25.16 7.55
C ALA A 372 1.53 -24.93 7.93
N LEU A 373 1.18 -25.10 9.20
CA LEU A 373 -0.15 -24.83 9.71
C LEU A 373 -0.55 -23.36 9.53
N VAL A 374 0.36 -22.44 9.81
CA VAL A 374 0.13 -21.00 9.62
C VAL A 374 0.12 -20.63 8.13
N GLU A 375 1.19 -20.99 7.43
CA GLU A 375 1.43 -20.55 6.04
C GLU A 375 0.40 -21.11 5.07
N GLN A 376 -0.04 -22.35 5.27
CA GLN A 376 -0.88 -23.07 4.31
C GLN A 376 -2.32 -23.22 4.77
N GLN A 377 -2.55 -23.51 6.06
CA GLN A 377 -3.90 -23.75 6.59
C GLN A 377 -4.60 -22.50 7.12
N GLY A 378 -3.92 -21.36 7.15
CA GLY A 378 -4.49 -20.09 7.63
C GLY A 378 -4.73 -20.02 9.14
N SER A 379 -4.08 -20.90 9.92
CA SER A 379 -4.16 -20.86 11.38
C SER A 379 -3.37 -19.69 11.95
N GLY A 380 -3.80 -19.23 13.13
CA GLY A 380 -3.10 -18.19 13.86
C GLY A 380 -1.96 -18.72 14.72
N LEU A 381 -0.87 -17.93 14.85
CA LEU A 381 0.22 -18.22 15.77
C LEU A 381 0.48 -17.04 16.71
N VAL A 382 0.46 -17.30 18.01
CA VAL A 382 0.70 -16.30 19.05
C VAL A 382 1.96 -16.63 19.82
N PHE A 383 2.94 -15.72 19.79
CA PHE A 383 4.16 -15.82 20.60
C PHE A 383 3.98 -15.07 21.91
N LEU A 384 4.22 -15.79 23.02
CA LEU A 384 4.15 -15.28 24.38
C LEU A 384 5.46 -15.52 25.14
N PRO A 385 6.51 -14.75 24.86
CA PRO A 385 7.81 -14.93 25.49
C PRO A 385 7.73 -14.83 27.02
N GLY A 386 8.71 -15.42 27.68
CA GLY A 386 8.87 -15.39 29.12
C GLY A 386 10.32 -15.11 29.54
N ALA A 387 10.49 -14.88 30.85
CA ALA A 387 11.78 -14.51 31.41
C ALA A 387 12.88 -15.61 31.28
N ARG A 388 12.53 -16.83 30.88
CA ARG A 388 13.52 -17.89 30.59
C ARG A 388 14.15 -17.74 29.22
N GLY A 389 13.60 -16.88 28.35
CA GLY A 389 14.14 -16.54 27.03
C GLY A 389 14.20 -17.70 26.04
N ARG A 390 13.38 -18.73 26.21
CA ARG A 390 13.45 -19.95 25.37
C ARG A 390 13.04 -19.71 23.93
N GLU A 391 12.08 -18.82 23.70
CA GLU A 391 11.67 -18.42 22.34
C GLU A 391 12.78 -17.82 21.49
N LEU A 392 13.86 -17.30 22.10
CA LEU A 392 15.01 -16.83 21.36
C LEU A 392 15.62 -17.90 20.46
N THR A 393 15.60 -19.16 20.91
CA THR A 393 16.09 -20.29 20.13
C THR A 393 15.27 -20.57 18.87
N LEU A 394 14.05 -20.03 18.79
CA LEU A 394 13.17 -20.15 17.62
C LEU A 394 13.61 -19.29 16.45
N SER A 395 14.40 -18.24 16.69
CA SER A 395 14.85 -17.28 15.65
C SER A 395 15.58 -17.94 14.49
N SER A 396 16.32 -19.02 14.74
CA SER A 396 17.07 -19.78 13.73
C SER A 396 16.34 -21.02 13.19
N THR A 397 15.04 -21.13 13.43
CA THR A 397 14.21 -22.29 13.07
C THR A 397 13.20 -21.96 11.97
N PRO A 398 12.45 -22.94 11.43
CA PRO A 398 11.40 -22.69 10.46
C PRO A 398 10.35 -21.67 10.89
N VAL A 399 10.04 -21.53 12.19
CA VAL A 399 9.11 -20.52 12.71
C VAL A 399 9.76 -19.16 12.93
N GLY A 400 11.09 -19.08 12.85
CA GLY A 400 11.81 -17.80 12.99
C GLY A 400 11.41 -16.75 11.94
N ASP A 401 11.09 -17.19 10.72
CA ASP A 401 10.61 -16.30 9.67
C ASP A 401 9.20 -15.73 9.95
N LEU A 402 8.40 -16.41 10.77
CA LEU A 402 7.08 -15.99 11.15
C LEU A 402 7.11 -14.87 12.21
N LEU A 403 8.16 -14.82 13.04
CA LEU A 403 8.28 -13.79 14.07
C LEU A 403 8.10 -12.39 13.47
N PRO A 404 7.19 -11.58 13.99
CA PRO A 404 6.97 -10.22 13.47
C PRO A 404 8.02 -9.22 13.99
N ILE A 405 8.97 -9.70 14.81
CA ILE A 405 10.02 -8.90 15.45
C ILE A 405 11.39 -9.55 15.24
N GLU A 406 12.44 -8.79 15.53
CA GLU A 406 13.79 -9.30 15.75
C GLU A 406 14.12 -9.15 17.24
N PHE A 407 14.52 -10.25 17.89
CA PHE A 407 14.96 -10.21 19.28
C PHE A 407 16.32 -9.52 19.42
N ASP A 408 16.54 -8.91 20.58
CA ASP A 408 17.87 -8.49 21.00
C ASP A 408 18.58 -9.67 21.69
N GLU A 409 19.40 -10.40 20.95
CA GLU A 409 20.12 -11.58 21.42
C GLU A 409 21.12 -11.29 22.55
N THR A 410 21.46 -10.02 22.77
CA THR A 410 22.35 -9.60 23.88
C THR A 410 21.64 -9.66 25.25
N LYS A 411 20.30 -9.76 25.23
CA LYS A 411 19.47 -9.81 26.44
C LYS A 411 18.49 -10.97 26.39
N PRO A 412 18.95 -12.20 26.45
CA PRO A 412 18.10 -13.39 26.29
C PRO A 412 16.99 -13.50 27.36
N GLU A 413 17.24 -13.01 28.57
CA GLU A 413 16.26 -13.01 29.66
C GLU A 413 15.26 -11.84 29.58
N GLY A 414 15.34 -11.00 28.53
CA GLY A 414 14.51 -9.83 28.35
C GLY A 414 14.93 -8.64 29.22
N ASN A 415 13.98 -7.75 29.46
CA ASN A 415 14.19 -6.53 30.25
C ASN A 415 13.27 -6.57 31.49
N ALA A 416 13.85 -6.73 32.67
CA ALA A 416 13.16 -6.54 33.94
C ALA A 416 13.21 -5.06 34.36
N THR A 417 12.11 -4.51 34.85
CA THR A 417 12.01 -3.13 35.34
C THR A 417 11.65 -3.10 36.81
N ALA A 418 12.33 -2.24 37.57
CA ALA A 418 12.04 -2.05 38.99
C ALA A 418 10.70 -1.27 39.21
N SER A 419 10.36 -0.43 38.25
CA SER A 419 9.10 0.32 38.24
C SER A 419 8.10 -0.28 37.26
N GLU A 420 6.83 -0.06 37.52
CA GLU A 420 5.74 -0.48 36.67
C GLU A 420 5.84 0.17 35.29
N SER A 421 5.87 -0.65 34.24
CA SER A 421 5.84 -0.22 32.85
C SER A 421 4.45 -0.41 32.27
N ARG A 422 4.04 0.39 31.30
CA ARG A 422 2.70 0.34 30.70
C ARG A 422 2.78 0.09 29.19
N ILE A 423 1.67 -0.37 28.66
CA ILE A 423 1.45 -0.51 27.22
C ILE A 423 0.92 0.83 26.70
N LEU A 424 1.56 1.36 25.67
CA LEU A 424 1.12 2.55 24.93
C LEU A 424 0.66 2.12 23.54
N LEU A 425 -0.61 2.38 23.21
CA LEU A 425 -1.12 2.14 21.86
C LEU A 425 -0.49 3.12 20.87
N THR A 426 -0.14 2.60 19.69
CA THR A 426 0.25 3.41 18.53
C THR A 426 -0.99 4.02 17.85
N SER A 427 -0.80 4.81 16.78
CA SER A 427 -1.90 5.27 15.91
C SER A 427 -2.70 4.10 15.35
N GLU A 428 -1.99 3.10 14.81
CA GLU A 428 -2.55 1.86 14.27
C GLU A 428 -3.29 1.07 15.37
N GLY A 429 -2.67 0.96 16.53
CA GLY A 429 -3.24 0.23 17.66
C GLY A 429 -4.49 0.87 18.27
N LYS A 430 -4.72 2.16 18.12
CA LYS A 430 -5.93 2.81 18.64
C LYS A 430 -7.20 2.37 17.89
N GLY A 431 -7.09 2.16 16.57
CA GLY A 431 -8.21 1.74 15.74
C GLY A 431 -8.29 0.22 15.47
N HIS A 432 -7.35 -0.58 15.96
CA HIS A 432 -7.28 -1.99 15.62
C HIS A 432 -8.25 -2.83 16.47
N LEU A 433 -8.93 -3.81 15.86
CA LEU A 433 -9.92 -4.67 16.51
C LEU A 433 -9.39 -5.39 17.75
N LEU A 434 -8.12 -5.83 17.76
CA LEU A 434 -7.49 -6.52 18.88
C LEU A 434 -7.38 -5.66 20.14
N THR A 435 -7.30 -4.37 20.00
CA THR A 435 -7.06 -3.43 21.10
C THR A 435 -8.32 -2.70 21.55
N MET A 436 -9.46 -2.99 20.94
CA MET A 436 -10.75 -2.39 21.30
C MET A 436 -11.36 -3.06 22.54
N LEU A 437 -10.96 -2.62 23.73
CA LEU A 437 -11.52 -3.05 25.02
C LEU A 437 -12.80 -2.30 25.42
N ALA A 438 -13.13 -1.24 24.72
CA ALA A 438 -14.38 -0.49 24.86
C ALA A 438 -14.95 -0.12 23.49
N PRO A 439 -16.25 0.22 23.40
CA PRO A 439 -16.88 0.59 22.15
C PRO A 439 -16.35 1.91 21.56
N ASP A 440 -16.08 2.92 22.39
CA ASP A 440 -15.62 4.22 21.95
C ASP A 440 -14.13 4.44 22.23
N GLU A 441 -13.49 5.24 21.39
CA GLU A 441 -12.04 5.47 21.43
C GLU A 441 -11.58 6.13 22.74
N ALA A 442 -12.35 7.08 23.26
CA ALA A 442 -11.97 7.82 24.47
C ALA A 442 -11.98 6.90 25.71
N THR A 443 -13.03 6.10 25.86
CA THR A 443 -13.11 5.08 26.91
C THR A 443 -12.04 4.01 26.72
N ASN A 444 -11.81 3.56 25.48
CA ASN A 444 -10.77 2.58 25.16
C ASN A 444 -9.38 3.11 25.55
N ALA A 445 -9.03 4.33 25.17
CA ALA A 445 -7.78 4.98 25.55
C ALA A 445 -7.65 5.13 27.08
N SER A 446 -8.74 5.47 27.76
CA SER A 446 -8.77 5.55 29.21
C SER A 446 -8.53 4.19 29.87
N ILE A 447 -9.12 3.11 29.34
CA ILE A 447 -8.90 1.75 29.84
C ILE A 447 -7.42 1.38 29.70
N TRP A 448 -6.84 1.50 28.51
CA TRP A 448 -5.44 1.16 28.27
C TRP A 448 -4.48 1.96 29.15
N LYS A 449 -4.77 3.23 29.39
CA LYS A 449 -4.00 4.09 30.31
C LYS A 449 -4.06 3.62 31.75
N ASN A 450 -5.20 3.05 32.18
CA ASN A 450 -5.45 2.66 33.59
C ASN A 450 -5.24 1.16 33.85
N LEU A 451 -5.05 0.33 32.83
CA LEU A 451 -4.71 -1.07 33.02
C LEU A 451 -3.44 -1.22 33.85
N PRO A 452 -3.41 -2.19 34.80
CA PRO A 452 -2.18 -2.51 35.52
C PRO A 452 -1.05 -2.82 34.57
N GLY A 453 0.10 -2.26 34.87
CA GLY A 453 1.30 -2.44 34.05
C GLY A 453 2.02 -3.77 34.33
N PHE A 454 3.18 -3.89 33.75
CA PHE A 454 4.05 -5.06 33.81
C PHE A 454 5.46 -4.68 34.27
N TYR A 455 6.25 -5.68 34.68
CA TYR A 455 7.60 -5.49 35.20
C TYR A 455 8.66 -6.24 34.39
N TRP A 456 8.22 -6.94 33.36
CA TRP A 456 9.10 -7.66 32.44
C TRP A 456 8.59 -7.56 31.01
N SER A 457 9.52 -7.43 30.05
CA SER A 457 9.26 -7.53 28.64
C SER A 457 10.39 -8.23 27.92
N ALA A 458 10.07 -8.90 26.81
CA ALA A 458 11.07 -9.43 25.90
C ALA A 458 11.95 -8.28 25.34
N ALA A 459 13.22 -8.57 25.13
CA ALA A 459 14.13 -7.65 24.51
C ALA A 459 13.95 -7.71 22.97
N VAL A 460 13.38 -6.66 22.41
CA VAL A 460 13.10 -6.55 20.96
C VAL A 460 13.97 -5.47 20.36
N LYS A 461 14.69 -5.81 19.30
CA LYS A 461 15.55 -4.88 18.57
C LYS A 461 14.73 -3.98 17.63
N LYS A 462 13.82 -4.55 16.84
CA LYS A 462 12.90 -3.84 15.94
C LYS A 462 11.76 -4.76 15.48
N SER A 463 10.71 -4.17 14.89
CA SER A 463 9.72 -4.91 14.09
C SER A 463 10.28 -5.27 12.71
N ARG A 464 9.81 -6.38 12.14
CA ARG A 464 10.19 -6.79 10.77
C ARG A 464 9.34 -6.06 9.72
N PRO A 465 9.82 -5.96 8.48
CA PRO A 465 9.04 -5.41 7.37
C PRO A 465 7.70 -6.15 7.20
N GLY A 466 6.62 -5.40 6.97
CA GLY A 466 5.26 -5.92 6.87
C GLY A 466 4.60 -6.29 8.20
N ALA A 467 5.24 -6.00 9.33
CA ALA A 467 4.65 -6.13 10.65
C ALA A 467 4.03 -4.80 11.09
N GLU A 468 2.85 -4.90 11.69
CA GLU A 468 2.10 -3.78 12.25
C GLU A 468 2.31 -3.73 13.77
N VAL A 469 2.79 -2.62 14.27
CA VAL A 469 3.04 -2.41 15.70
C VAL A 469 1.82 -1.75 16.31
N LEU A 470 1.06 -2.50 17.09
CA LEU A 470 -0.18 -2.02 17.74
C LEU A 470 0.10 -1.32 19.07
N ALA A 471 1.14 -1.78 19.79
CA ALA A 471 1.49 -1.18 21.06
C ALA A 471 2.98 -1.26 21.35
N VAL A 472 3.47 -0.29 22.14
CA VAL A 472 4.86 -0.13 22.51
C VAL A 472 5.03 0.02 24.02
N HIS A 473 6.28 -0.19 24.48
CA HIS A 473 6.68 -0.05 25.86
C HIS A 473 6.73 1.43 26.29
N SER A 474 6.19 1.77 27.47
CA SER A 474 6.15 3.17 27.93
C SER A 474 7.50 3.77 28.27
N ILE A 475 8.47 2.97 28.69
CA ILE A 475 9.76 3.44 29.23
C ILE A 475 10.92 3.03 28.32
N ILE A 476 11.04 1.74 28.00
CA ILE A 476 12.19 1.21 27.26
C ILE A 476 12.12 1.62 25.80
N ARG A 477 13.27 2.11 25.32
CA ARG A 477 13.50 2.51 23.94
C ARG A 477 14.73 1.80 23.36
N ASN A 478 14.71 1.61 22.06
CA ASN A 478 15.84 1.14 21.26
C ASN A 478 16.18 2.18 20.18
N GLU A 479 17.05 1.85 19.25
CA GLU A 479 17.46 2.75 18.14
C GLU A 479 16.28 3.14 17.23
N SER A 480 15.23 2.33 17.17
CA SER A 480 14.03 2.55 16.35
C SER A 480 12.89 3.27 17.09
N GLY A 481 13.09 3.66 18.34
CA GLY A 481 12.09 4.32 19.18
C GLY A 481 11.66 3.48 20.39
N HIS A 482 10.38 3.56 20.78
CA HIS A 482 9.84 2.72 21.86
C HIS A 482 9.83 1.25 21.46
N THR A 483 10.26 0.37 22.38
CA THR A 483 10.29 -1.08 22.12
C THR A 483 8.89 -1.64 21.81
N PRO A 484 8.68 -2.36 20.69
CA PRO A 484 7.42 -2.98 20.38
C PRO A 484 6.99 -4.04 21.42
N ILE A 485 5.72 -4.02 21.81
CA ILE A 485 5.15 -4.99 22.78
C ILE A 485 4.04 -5.83 22.15
N LEU A 486 3.14 -5.23 21.37
CA LEU A 486 2.08 -5.94 20.67
C LEU A 486 2.28 -5.70 19.17
N VAL A 487 2.60 -6.77 18.46
CA VAL A 487 2.95 -6.70 17.04
C VAL A 487 2.26 -7.82 16.29
N THR A 488 1.63 -7.49 15.18
CA THR A 488 1.01 -8.48 14.29
C THR A 488 1.63 -8.47 12.90
N ARG A 489 1.54 -9.60 12.22
CA ARG A 489 2.01 -9.76 10.84
C ARG A 489 1.21 -10.84 10.12
N PRO A 490 0.70 -10.59 8.90
CA PRO A 490 0.22 -11.66 8.04
C PRO A 490 1.39 -12.51 7.56
N PHE A 491 1.21 -13.82 7.50
CA PHE A 491 2.22 -14.73 6.96
C PHE A 491 1.55 -15.90 6.22
N GLY A 492 1.80 -16.00 4.90
CA GLY A 492 1.09 -16.94 4.04
C GLY A 492 -0.41 -16.67 4.10
N ASN A 493 -1.18 -17.70 4.48
CA ASN A 493 -2.63 -17.58 4.64
C ASN A 493 -3.04 -17.30 6.09
N GLY A 494 -2.12 -17.29 7.03
CA GLY A 494 -2.41 -17.09 8.45
C GLY A 494 -1.89 -15.76 8.99
N LYS A 495 -2.07 -15.59 10.28
CA LYS A 495 -1.66 -14.39 11.02
C LYS A 495 -0.75 -14.78 12.18
N VAL A 496 0.16 -13.88 12.49
CA VAL A 496 1.09 -14.04 13.62
C VAL A 496 0.96 -12.85 14.55
N LEU A 497 0.87 -13.13 15.83
CA LEU A 497 0.83 -12.13 16.89
C LEU A 497 2.00 -12.36 17.85
N PHE A 498 2.67 -11.29 18.22
CA PHE A 498 3.68 -11.27 19.28
C PHE A 498 3.20 -10.38 20.41
N MET A 499 3.16 -10.93 21.63
CA MET A 499 2.87 -10.20 22.86
C MET A 499 4.11 -10.22 23.75
N GLY A 500 4.93 -9.18 23.67
CA GLY A 500 6.26 -9.09 24.28
C GLY A 500 6.31 -8.91 25.80
N THR A 501 5.23 -9.21 26.52
CA THR A 501 5.21 -9.20 27.99
C THR A 501 4.38 -10.38 28.53
N ASP A 502 4.72 -10.84 29.70
CA ASP A 502 4.00 -11.86 30.47
C ASP A 502 3.10 -11.24 31.57
N GLY A 503 2.71 -9.99 31.37
CA GLY A 503 2.02 -9.21 32.38
C GLY A 503 0.52 -9.01 32.18
N ALA A 504 -0.09 -9.53 31.10
CA ALA A 504 -1.50 -9.33 30.79
C ALA A 504 -2.46 -9.92 31.85
N TRP A 505 -2.06 -10.97 32.56
CA TRP A 505 -2.83 -11.52 33.69
C TRP A 505 -3.15 -10.50 34.79
N ARG A 506 -2.37 -9.43 34.89
CA ARG A 506 -2.55 -8.33 35.87
C ARG A 506 -3.75 -7.44 35.52
N TRP A 507 -4.23 -7.44 34.29
CA TRP A 507 -5.38 -6.63 33.86
C TRP A 507 -6.68 -7.02 34.56
N ARG A 508 -6.67 -8.12 35.27
CA ARG A 508 -7.78 -8.61 36.13
C ARG A 508 -7.88 -7.86 37.44
N ARG A 509 -6.84 -7.13 37.85
CA ARG A 509 -6.80 -6.49 39.17
C ARG A 509 -7.81 -5.34 39.26
N GLY A 510 -8.76 -5.49 40.18
CA GLY A 510 -9.79 -4.47 40.48
C GLY A 510 -10.98 -4.43 39.54
N VAL A 511 -10.97 -5.23 38.47
CA VAL A 511 -12.05 -5.29 37.45
C VAL A 511 -12.42 -6.73 37.08
N GLU A 512 -12.02 -7.68 37.90
CA GLU A 512 -12.19 -9.12 37.65
C GLU A 512 -11.57 -9.53 36.29
N ASP A 513 -12.28 -10.38 35.55
CA ASP A 513 -11.76 -10.93 34.27
C ASP A 513 -12.13 -10.09 33.04
N LYS A 514 -12.82 -8.97 33.21
CA LYS A 514 -13.50 -8.20 32.15
C LYS A 514 -12.60 -7.89 30.94
N TYR A 515 -11.47 -7.24 31.14
CA TYR A 515 -10.59 -6.80 30.04
C TYR A 515 -9.65 -7.90 29.55
N HIS A 516 -9.19 -8.75 30.48
CA HIS A 516 -8.33 -9.88 30.15
C HIS A 516 -9.05 -10.91 29.26
N TYR A 517 -10.28 -11.28 29.62
CA TYR A 517 -11.06 -12.23 28.84
C TYR A 517 -11.47 -11.65 27.50
N ARG A 518 -11.88 -10.39 27.48
CA ARG A 518 -12.22 -9.69 26.21
C ARG A 518 -11.04 -9.68 25.25
N PHE A 519 -9.86 -9.31 25.74
CA PHE A 519 -8.67 -9.26 24.89
C PHE A 519 -8.33 -10.64 24.29
N TRP A 520 -8.21 -11.66 25.12
CA TRP A 520 -7.84 -12.99 24.64
C TRP A 520 -8.92 -13.64 23.78
N GLY A 521 -10.17 -13.41 24.07
CA GLY A 521 -11.30 -13.81 23.22
C GLY A 521 -11.26 -13.15 21.85
N GLN A 522 -10.94 -11.86 21.77
CA GLN A 522 -10.75 -11.14 20.52
C GLN A 522 -9.52 -11.67 19.75
N VAL A 523 -8.41 -11.93 20.44
CA VAL A 523 -7.19 -12.50 19.83
C VAL A 523 -7.53 -13.82 19.14
N VAL A 524 -8.16 -14.77 19.82
CA VAL A 524 -8.48 -16.09 19.23
C VAL A 524 -9.39 -15.94 18.02
N ARG A 525 -10.45 -15.13 18.11
CA ARG A 525 -11.40 -14.92 17.00
C ARG A 525 -10.73 -14.25 15.80
N TRP A 526 -9.93 -13.23 16.05
CA TRP A 526 -9.21 -12.51 14.98
C TRP A 526 -8.15 -13.39 14.32
N MET A 527 -7.45 -14.23 15.07
CA MET A 527 -6.43 -15.15 14.57
C MET A 527 -7.03 -16.30 13.76
N ALA A 528 -8.21 -16.81 14.14
CA ALA A 528 -8.88 -17.91 13.47
C ALA A 528 -9.69 -17.50 12.23
N HIS A 529 -9.90 -16.20 12.03
CA HIS A 529 -10.83 -15.66 11.03
C HIS A 529 -10.65 -16.24 9.63
N GLN A 530 -9.43 -16.26 9.08
CA GLN A 530 -9.21 -16.71 7.71
C GLN A 530 -9.59 -18.19 7.50
N ARG A 531 -9.48 -18.97 8.52
CA ARG A 531 -9.75 -20.41 8.48
C ARG A 531 -11.25 -20.74 8.44
N HIS A 532 -12.08 -19.83 8.96
CA HIS A 532 -13.53 -19.98 9.09
C HIS A 532 -14.34 -19.09 8.16
N LEU A 533 -13.73 -18.48 7.16
CA LEU A 533 -14.43 -17.64 6.16
C LEU A 533 -15.55 -18.41 5.47
N ALA A 534 -15.29 -19.64 5.04
CA ALA A 534 -16.31 -20.57 4.57
C ALA A 534 -15.87 -22.00 4.91
N ALA A 535 -16.70 -22.71 5.64
CA ALA A 535 -16.46 -24.11 6.02
C ALA A 535 -17.69 -24.95 5.64
N GLY A 536 -17.43 -26.08 4.98
CA GLY A 536 -18.38 -27.15 4.74
C GLY A 536 -17.89 -28.43 5.39
N GLU A 537 -18.65 -29.51 5.20
CA GLU A 537 -18.37 -30.80 5.83
C GLU A 537 -16.97 -31.34 5.49
N ARG A 538 -16.48 -31.15 4.22
CA ARG A 538 -15.21 -31.66 3.73
C ARG A 538 -14.37 -30.64 2.96
N ILE A 539 -14.80 -29.40 2.87
CA ILE A 539 -14.13 -28.35 2.14
C ILE A 539 -14.13 -27.10 3.01
N ARG A 540 -12.96 -26.46 3.14
CA ARG A 540 -12.82 -25.12 3.69
C ARG A 540 -12.29 -24.20 2.60
N LEU A 541 -12.85 -23.01 2.47
CA LEU A 541 -12.41 -22.01 1.52
C LEU A 541 -11.91 -20.78 2.26
N SER A 542 -10.72 -20.37 1.91
CA SER A 542 -10.17 -19.05 2.25
C SER A 542 -9.77 -18.32 0.96
N TYR A 543 -9.61 -17.01 1.05
CA TYR A 543 -9.15 -16.20 -0.08
C TYR A 543 -8.23 -15.07 0.40
N SER A 544 -7.39 -14.58 -0.50
CA SER A 544 -6.45 -13.50 -0.26
C SER A 544 -6.41 -12.56 -1.47
N PRO A 545 -6.44 -11.22 -1.27
CA PRO A 545 -6.50 -10.49 0.00
C PRO A 545 -7.87 -10.60 0.70
N GLU A 546 -7.94 -10.23 1.99
CA GLU A 546 -9.20 -10.26 2.78
C GLU A 546 -10.27 -9.30 2.21
N ASN A 547 -9.85 -8.13 1.73
CA ASN A 547 -10.71 -7.13 1.08
C ASN A 547 -10.25 -6.96 -0.37
N PRO A 548 -10.65 -7.86 -1.27
CA PRO A 548 -10.22 -7.83 -2.66
C PRO A 548 -10.84 -6.63 -3.39
N ARG A 549 -10.05 -6.05 -4.31
CA ARG A 549 -10.46 -4.93 -5.15
C ARG A 549 -10.56 -5.33 -6.61
N THR A 550 -11.34 -4.57 -7.38
CA THR A 550 -11.40 -4.76 -8.83
C THR A 550 -10.02 -4.61 -9.46
N GLY A 551 -9.69 -5.53 -10.38
CA GLY A 551 -8.38 -5.58 -11.04
C GLY A 551 -7.26 -6.24 -10.24
N GLU A 552 -7.47 -6.55 -8.97
CA GLU A 552 -6.52 -7.25 -8.13
C GLU A 552 -6.69 -8.77 -8.24
N THR A 553 -5.60 -9.54 -8.23
CA THR A 553 -5.70 -11.00 -8.28
C THR A 553 -6.18 -11.54 -6.93
N VAL A 554 -7.32 -12.18 -6.94
CA VAL A 554 -7.88 -12.88 -5.77
C VAL A 554 -7.47 -14.35 -5.84
N PHE A 555 -6.71 -14.80 -4.86
CA PHE A 555 -6.33 -16.20 -4.73
C PHE A 555 -7.36 -16.95 -3.90
N LEU A 556 -7.91 -18.01 -4.46
CA LEU A 556 -8.79 -18.97 -3.79
C LEU A 556 -7.94 -20.12 -3.28
N LEU A 557 -8.12 -20.49 -2.01
CA LEU A 557 -7.44 -21.59 -1.36
C LEU A 557 -8.51 -22.52 -0.76
N ALA A 558 -8.65 -23.69 -1.33
CA ALA A 558 -9.55 -24.72 -0.83
C ALA A 558 -8.75 -25.79 -0.10
N THR A 559 -9.05 -26.03 1.19
CA THR A 559 -8.55 -27.18 1.91
C THR A 559 -9.59 -28.28 1.84
N VAL A 560 -9.21 -29.43 1.32
CA VAL A 560 -10.14 -30.55 1.07
C VAL A 560 -9.77 -31.75 1.94
N PHE A 561 -10.80 -32.34 2.55
CA PHE A 561 -10.69 -33.48 3.47
C PHE A 561 -11.39 -34.71 2.92
N ASP A 562 -10.90 -35.89 3.28
CA ASP A 562 -11.54 -37.17 3.02
C ASP A 562 -12.72 -37.45 3.99
N ALA A 563 -13.35 -38.62 3.84
CA ALA A 563 -14.48 -39.02 4.70
C ALA A 563 -14.11 -39.18 6.18
N SER A 564 -12.82 -39.34 6.48
CA SER A 564 -12.30 -39.49 7.85
C SER A 564 -11.82 -38.17 8.43
N GLY A 565 -11.92 -37.04 7.68
CA GLY A 565 -11.48 -35.71 8.08
C GLY A 565 -9.98 -35.46 7.89
N PHE A 566 -9.27 -36.30 7.10
CA PHE A 566 -7.86 -36.08 6.78
C PHE A 566 -7.69 -35.26 5.51
N PRO A 567 -6.72 -34.31 5.49
CA PRO A 567 -6.44 -33.52 4.29
C PRO A 567 -5.99 -34.41 3.12
N ILE A 568 -6.58 -34.25 1.94
CA ILE A 568 -6.21 -34.97 0.72
C ILE A 568 -5.18 -34.16 -0.08
N GLU A 569 -4.08 -34.80 -0.51
CA GLU A 569 -3.04 -34.12 -1.30
C GLU A 569 -3.23 -34.28 -2.83
N LYS A 570 -4.11 -35.15 -3.26
CA LYS A 570 -4.37 -35.44 -4.68
C LYS A 570 -5.86 -35.50 -4.94
N GLY A 571 -6.29 -34.94 -6.05
CA GLY A 571 -7.70 -34.92 -6.48
C GLY A 571 -7.93 -33.79 -7.47
N THR A 572 -9.08 -33.81 -8.14
CA THR A 572 -9.54 -32.72 -9.00
C THR A 572 -10.51 -31.85 -8.21
N VAL A 573 -10.12 -30.61 -7.99
CA VAL A 573 -10.91 -29.60 -7.31
C VAL A 573 -11.18 -28.46 -8.26
N SER A 574 -12.43 -28.05 -8.40
CA SER A 574 -12.81 -26.94 -9.27
C SER A 574 -13.62 -25.88 -8.54
N ALA A 575 -13.45 -24.63 -8.95
CA ALA A 575 -14.24 -23.48 -8.53
C ALA A 575 -15.14 -23.02 -9.66
N GLN A 576 -16.44 -22.90 -9.40
CA GLN A 576 -17.37 -22.16 -10.25
C GLN A 576 -17.55 -20.79 -9.63
N ILE A 577 -17.13 -19.74 -10.34
CA ILE A 577 -17.23 -18.35 -9.89
C ILE A 577 -18.34 -17.69 -10.69
N THR A 578 -19.29 -17.08 -10.00
CA THR A 578 -20.38 -16.30 -10.60
C THR A 578 -20.20 -14.84 -10.22
N SER A 579 -19.98 -13.98 -11.20
CA SER A 579 -19.82 -12.53 -11.03
C SER A 579 -21.15 -11.81 -10.75
N PRO A 580 -21.13 -10.55 -10.27
CA PRO A 580 -22.36 -9.78 -9.97
C PRO A 580 -23.32 -9.62 -11.14
N ASP A 581 -22.83 -9.68 -12.38
CA ASP A 581 -23.63 -9.61 -13.63
C ASP A 581 -24.12 -10.99 -14.12
N GLY A 582 -23.87 -12.05 -13.34
CA GLY A 582 -24.32 -13.42 -13.66
C GLY A 582 -23.38 -14.18 -14.60
N ALA A 583 -22.25 -13.59 -15.04
CA ALA A 583 -21.27 -14.32 -15.82
C ALA A 583 -20.56 -15.37 -14.95
N GLY A 584 -20.49 -16.61 -15.49
CA GLY A 584 -19.88 -17.75 -14.80
C GLY A 584 -18.52 -18.10 -15.38
N GLU A 585 -17.52 -18.31 -14.51
CA GLU A 585 -16.19 -18.82 -14.88
C GLU A 585 -15.89 -20.07 -14.06
N ARG A 586 -15.36 -21.12 -14.72
CA ARG A 586 -14.92 -22.35 -14.04
C ARG A 586 -13.41 -22.44 -14.09
N LEU A 587 -12.79 -22.59 -12.91
CA LEU A 587 -11.35 -22.71 -12.75
C LEU A 587 -11.00 -24.02 -12.03
N GLU A 588 -9.93 -24.66 -12.45
CA GLU A 588 -9.33 -25.78 -11.70
C GLU A 588 -8.36 -25.26 -10.65
N LEU A 589 -8.41 -25.85 -9.47
CA LEU A 589 -7.47 -25.55 -8.39
C LEU A 589 -6.32 -26.54 -8.43
N ASN A 590 -5.10 -26.02 -8.44
CA ASN A 590 -3.88 -26.83 -8.42
C ASN A 590 -3.49 -27.19 -6.99
N SER A 591 -3.17 -28.47 -6.77
CA SER A 591 -2.64 -28.92 -5.47
C SER A 591 -1.34 -28.20 -5.14
N VAL A 592 -1.23 -27.70 -3.91
CA VAL A 592 -0.01 -27.08 -3.39
C VAL A 592 0.90 -28.18 -2.84
N PRO A 593 2.10 -28.42 -3.39
CA PRO A 593 3.00 -29.46 -2.90
C PRO A 593 3.33 -29.28 -1.41
N GLY A 594 3.10 -30.31 -0.62
CA GLY A 594 3.27 -30.23 0.85
C GLY A 594 2.22 -29.40 1.58
N GLY A 595 1.18 -28.94 0.90
CA GLY A 595 0.16 -28.00 1.38
C GLY A 595 -0.94 -28.59 2.26
N TRP A 596 -0.83 -29.83 2.68
CA TRP A 596 -1.81 -30.46 3.58
C TRP A 596 -3.25 -30.39 3.06
N GLY A 597 -3.47 -30.81 1.82
CA GLY A 597 -4.78 -30.79 1.20
C GLY A 597 -5.24 -29.43 0.69
N VAL A 598 -4.32 -28.47 0.56
CA VAL A 598 -4.61 -27.16 -0.02
C VAL A 598 -4.50 -27.20 -1.53
N PHE A 599 -5.54 -26.70 -2.18
CA PHE A 599 -5.62 -26.48 -3.62
C PHE A 599 -5.79 -24.98 -3.86
N LYS A 600 -5.06 -24.43 -4.83
CA LYS A 600 -5.01 -22.99 -5.10
C LYS A 600 -5.29 -22.66 -6.56
N THR A 601 -6.03 -21.58 -6.77
CA THR A 601 -6.18 -20.89 -8.06
C THR A 601 -6.28 -19.39 -7.84
N GLY A 602 -6.26 -18.60 -8.91
CA GLY A 602 -6.44 -17.15 -8.83
C GLY A 602 -7.35 -16.67 -9.93
N PHE A 603 -8.17 -15.65 -9.64
CA PHE A 603 -8.99 -14.95 -10.64
C PHE A 603 -8.86 -13.43 -10.43
N VAL A 604 -9.17 -12.67 -11.47
CA VAL A 604 -9.13 -11.21 -11.42
C VAL A 604 -10.56 -10.69 -11.59
N PRO A 605 -11.17 -10.15 -10.52
CA PRO A 605 -12.50 -9.58 -10.59
C PRO A 605 -12.49 -8.29 -11.42
N ARG A 606 -13.42 -8.19 -12.37
CA ARG A 606 -13.52 -7.02 -13.28
C ARG A 606 -14.50 -5.96 -12.80
N LYS A 607 -15.40 -6.31 -11.88
CA LYS A 607 -16.42 -5.43 -11.33
C LYS A 607 -16.47 -5.56 -9.83
N GLY A 608 -16.84 -4.47 -9.15
CA GLY A 608 -17.19 -4.52 -7.74
C GLY A 608 -18.49 -5.25 -7.49
N GLY A 609 -18.66 -5.79 -6.30
CA GLY A 609 -19.86 -6.46 -5.88
C GLY A 609 -19.68 -7.91 -5.41
N LYS A 610 -20.76 -8.64 -5.33
CA LYS A 610 -20.82 -10.00 -4.81
C LYS A 610 -20.45 -11.03 -5.88
N TYR A 611 -19.42 -11.82 -5.61
CA TYR A 611 -19.02 -13.00 -6.38
C TYR A 611 -19.41 -14.27 -5.61
N ASP A 612 -20.21 -15.14 -6.18
CA ASP A 612 -20.52 -16.44 -5.58
C ASP A 612 -19.56 -17.50 -6.10
N VAL A 613 -18.85 -18.16 -5.18
CA VAL A 613 -17.83 -19.16 -5.47
C VAL A 613 -18.30 -20.50 -4.96
N THR A 614 -18.46 -21.47 -5.85
CA THR A 614 -18.81 -22.85 -5.49
C THR A 614 -17.62 -23.77 -5.75
N ILE A 615 -17.07 -24.35 -4.68
CA ILE A 615 -15.98 -25.33 -4.75
C ILE A 615 -16.54 -26.72 -4.79
N THR A 616 -16.07 -27.52 -5.75
CA THR A 616 -16.48 -28.92 -5.95
C THR A 616 -15.24 -29.82 -5.97
N ASN A 617 -15.30 -30.94 -5.24
CA ASN A 617 -14.30 -31.99 -5.27
C ASN A 617 -14.89 -33.22 -5.98
N GLU A 618 -14.24 -33.69 -7.05
CA GLU A 618 -14.69 -34.85 -7.82
C GLU A 618 -14.58 -36.18 -7.04
N SER A 619 -13.73 -36.23 -6.01
CA SER A 619 -13.59 -37.40 -5.14
C SER A 619 -14.77 -37.60 -4.16
N GLY A 620 -15.77 -36.73 -4.20
CA GLY A 620 -17.01 -36.79 -3.40
C GLY A 620 -17.06 -35.78 -2.27
N GLY A 621 -18.23 -35.59 -1.73
CA GLY A 621 -18.57 -34.59 -0.71
C GLY A 621 -19.54 -33.54 -1.26
N ASN A 622 -20.19 -32.81 -0.35
CA ASN A 622 -21.07 -31.71 -0.72
C ASN A 622 -20.28 -30.52 -1.26
N PRO A 623 -20.73 -29.86 -2.35
CA PRO A 623 -20.13 -28.60 -2.77
C PRO A 623 -20.18 -27.54 -1.66
N LEU A 624 -19.13 -26.73 -1.57
CA LEU A 624 -19.12 -25.57 -0.69
C LEU A 624 -19.39 -24.31 -1.51
N THR A 625 -20.44 -23.59 -1.19
CA THR A 625 -20.71 -22.27 -1.78
C THR A 625 -20.40 -21.17 -0.78
N ALA A 626 -19.65 -20.18 -1.22
CA ALA A 626 -19.29 -19.01 -0.45
C ALA A 626 -19.39 -17.77 -1.32
N SER A 627 -19.60 -16.61 -0.70
CA SER A 627 -19.62 -15.35 -1.42
C SER A 627 -18.38 -14.51 -1.05
N ILE A 628 -17.77 -13.88 -2.06
CA ILE A 628 -16.67 -12.95 -1.92
C ILE A 628 -17.15 -11.57 -2.33
N PHE A 629 -16.91 -10.56 -1.49
CA PHE A 629 -17.22 -9.19 -1.85
C PHE A 629 -15.97 -8.50 -2.36
N VAL A 630 -16.06 -7.98 -3.56
CA VAL A 630 -15.01 -7.22 -4.22
C VAL A 630 -15.34 -5.75 -4.11
N GLU A 631 -14.46 -4.98 -3.51
CA GLU A 631 -14.58 -3.54 -3.43
C GLU A 631 -14.26 -2.92 -4.79
N GLU A 632 -15.13 -2.03 -5.23
CA GLU A 632 -14.81 -1.14 -6.33
C GLU A 632 -14.19 0.12 -5.71
N PRO A 633 -12.87 0.37 -5.91
CA PRO A 633 -12.26 1.54 -5.34
C PRO A 633 -12.87 2.78 -5.99
N THR A 634 -13.65 3.55 -5.24
CA THR A 634 -13.99 4.91 -5.62
C THR A 634 -12.74 5.77 -5.47
N LEU A 635 -11.96 5.85 -6.55
CA LEU A 635 -10.74 6.65 -6.58
C LEU A 635 -11.08 8.15 -6.45
N GLU A 636 -12.24 8.53 -6.96
CA GLU A 636 -12.72 9.91 -6.93
C GLU A 636 -13.74 10.12 -5.81
N LYS A 637 -13.50 11.13 -4.99
CA LYS A 637 -14.42 11.52 -3.92
C LYS A 637 -15.10 12.83 -4.29
N VAL A 638 -16.40 12.79 -4.55
CA VAL A 638 -17.22 13.99 -4.72
C VAL A 638 -17.27 14.73 -3.39
N GLY A 639 -17.13 16.07 -3.43
CA GLY A 639 -17.24 16.95 -2.25
C GLY A 639 -15.94 17.24 -1.52
N GLN A 640 -14.83 16.67 -1.94
CA GLN A 640 -13.53 17.05 -1.39
C GLN A 640 -13.12 18.45 -1.85
N PRO A 641 -12.46 19.25 -0.97
CA PRO A 641 -11.92 20.55 -1.37
C PRO A 641 -10.85 20.40 -2.44
N GLY A 642 -10.70 21.39 -3.30
CA GLY A 642 -9.64 21.41 -4.31
C GLY A 642 -8.25 21.57 -3.68
N ASN A 643 -7.25 20.92 -4.28
CA ASN A 643 -5.85 21.02 -3.88
C ASN A 643 -5.12 22.11 -4.68
N PHE A 644 -5.44 23.36 -4.41
CA PHE A 644 -4.83 24.48 -5.16
C PHE A 644 -3.36 24.72 -4.77
N ALA A 645 -2.89 24.13 -3.68
CA ALA A 645 -1.49 24.23 -3.28
C ALA A 645 -0.58 23.61 -4.33
N VAL A 646 -0.90 22.43 -4.84
CA VAL A 646 -0.11 21.75 -5.88
C VAL A 646 -0.14 22.53 -7.21
N LEU A 647 -1.28 23.15 -7.54
CA LEU A 647 -1.41 23.96 -8.74
C LEU A 647 -0.53 25.22 -8.67
N ARG A 648 -0.45 25.86 -7.51
CA ARG A 648 0.46 26.98 -7.25
C ARG A 648 1.91 26.55 -7.36
N GLU A 649 2.28 25.44 -6.76
CA GLU A 649 3.64 24.89 -6.83
C GLU A 649 4.08 24.57 -8.28
N MET A 650 3.21 23.91 -9.06
CA MET A 650 3.48 23.64 -10.48
C MET A 650 3.71 24.91 -11.28
N ALA A 651 2.87 25.94 -11.05
CA ALA A 651 2.99 27.23 -11.71
C ALA A 651 4.30 27.94 -11.34
N GLU A 652 4.71 27.91 -10.06
CA GLU A 652 5.96 28.50 -9.61
C GLU A 652 7.20 27.82 -10.24
N ILE A 653 7.25 26.49 -10.21
CA ILE A 653 8.35 25.70 -10.80
C ILE A 653 8.52 26.01 -12.28
N THR A 654 7.42 26.20 -13.02
CA THR A 654 7.42 26.40 -14.48
C THR A 654 7.43 27.86 -14.88
N ARG A 655 7.41 28.80 -13.92
CA ARG A 655 7.26 30.25 -14.16
C ARG A 655 5.97 30.61 -14.90
N GLY A 656 4.91 29.84 -14.65
CA GLY A 656 3.56 30.12 -15.12
C GLY A 656 2.79 31.01 -14.15
N ALA A 657 1.49 30.77 -14.04
CA ALA A 657 0.63 31.40 -13.03
C ALA A 657 -0.52 30.47 -12.65
N ALA A 658 -0.88 30.46 -11.38
CA ALA A 658 -2.08 29.81 -10.86
C ALA A 658 -3.11 30.86 -10.41
N GLY A 659 -4.38 30.50 -10.54
CA GLY A 659 -5.50 31.35 -10.06
C GLY A 659 -6.76 30.52 -9.88
N GLY A 660 -7.80 31.14 -9.36
CA GLY A 660 -9.14 30.56 -9.25
C GLY A 660 -9.98 30.77 -10.51
N VAL A 661 -11.26 30.40 -10.44
CA VAL A 661 -12.21 30.49 -11.55
C VAL A 661 -12.40 31.94 -12.06
N SER A 662 -12.25 32.93 -11.19
CA SER A 662 -12.33 34.39 -11.54
C SER A 662 -11.11 34.87 -12.33
N ASP A 663 -9.99 34.17 -12.27
CA ASP A 663 -8.72 34.62 -12.85
C ASP A 663 -8.49 34.07 -14.26
N LEU A 664 -9.41 33.27 -14.80
CA LEU A 664 -9.26 32.61 -16.13
C LEU A 664 -8.92 33.64 -17.23
N ASP A 665 -9.62 34.78 -17.29
CA ASP A 665 -9.37 35.80 -18.33
C ASP A 665 -8.01 36.48 -18.16
N ALA A 666 -7.56 36.69 -16.93
CA ALA A 666 -6.23 37.21 -16.66
C ALA A 666 -5.11 36.21 -17.07
N ILE A 667 -5.33 34.92 -16.83
CA ILE A 667 -4.43 33.85 -17.23
C ILE A 667 -4.37 33.73 -18.75
N ILE A 668 -5.51 33.78 -19.45
CA ILE A 668 -5.58 33.78 -20.93
C ILE A 668 -4.75 34.95 -21.50
N LYS A 669 -4.90 36.16 -20.93
CA LYS A 669 -4.09 37.30 -21.35
C LYS A 669 -2.61 37.10 -21.12
N LYS A 670 -2.19 36.53 -19.98
CA LYS A 670 -0.77 36.22 -19.71
C LYS A 670 -0.19 35.24 -20.73
N ILE A 671 -0.93 34.17 -21.06
CA ILE A 671 -0.50 33.18 -22.06
C ILE A 671 -0.38 33.82 -23.44
N ALA A 672 -1.31 34.70 -23.83
CA ALA A 672 -1.30 35.40 -25.10
C ALA A 672 -0.09 36.35 -25.27
N LEU A 673 0.47 36.85 -24.17
CA LEU A 673 1.67 37.70 -24.14
C LEU A 673 2.99 36.94 -24.16
N LEU A 674 2.98 35.61 -24.05
CA LEU A 674 4.20 34.82 -24.09
C LEU A 674 4.96 35.00 -25.41
N PRO A 675 6.30 35.12 -25.39
CA PRO A 675 7.12 35.10 -26.58
C PRO A 675 6.99 33.77 -27.34
N GLU A 676 7.40 33.78 -28.58
CA GLU A 676 7.46 32.53 -29.34
C GLU A 676 8.51 31.58 -28.74
N PRO A 677 8.26 30.25 -28.80
CA PRO A 677 9.21 29.26 -28.29
C PRO A 677 10.56 29.40 -28.99
N ARG A 678 11.66 29.23 -28.27
CA ARG A 678 13.00 29.30 -28.86
C ARG A 678 13.20 28.15 -29.85
N PRO A 679 13.90 28.41 -30.98
CA PRO A 679 14.19 27.35 -31.92
C PRO A 679 15.03 26.24 -31.25
N MET A 680 14.88 25.02 -31.72
CA MET A 680 15.67 23.89 -31.21
C MET A 680 17.12 24.02 -31.66
N GLU A 681 18.04 24.04 -30.72
CA GLU A 681 19.48 24.00 -31.02
C GLU A 681 19.94 22.55 -31.24
N LYS A 682 20.30 22.21 -32.47
CA LYS A 682 20.99 20.94 -32.73
C LYS A 682 22.50 21.17 -32.69
N ARG A 683 23.13 20.64 -31.66
CA ARG A 683 24.60 20.70 -31.50
C ARG A 683 25.24 19.49 -32.15
N ILE A 684 25.94 19.73 -33.25
CA ILE A 684 26.69 18.69 -33.96
C ILE A 684 28.14 18.77 -33.44
N ARG A 685 28.58 17.74 -32.77
CA ARG A 685 29.92 17.61 -32.19
C ARG A 685 30.86 17.04 -33.24
N LEU A 686 31.51 17.90 -34.05
CA LEU A 686 32.39 17.47 -35.12
C LEU A 686 33.52 16.54 -34.67
N TRP A 687 34.01 16.72 -33.46
CA TRP A 687 35.10 15.93 -32.90
C TRP A 687 34.71 14.50 -32.52
N SER A 688 33.43 14.19 -32.32
CA SER A 688 32.91 12.86 -31.95
C SER A 688 32.46 12.03 -33.17
N GLU A 689 32.45 12.65 -34.36
CA GLU A 689 32.08 11.97 -35.59
C GLU A 689 33.19 11.02 -36.05
N TRP A 690 32.83 9.77 -36.39
CA TRP A 690 33.77 8.72 -36.76
C TRP A 690 34.69 9.09 -37.93
N TRP A 691 34.20 9.89 -38.90
CA TRP A 691 34.97 10.34 -40.08
C TRP A 691 36.13 11.28 -39.67
N CYS A 692 36.03 12.03 -38.60
CA CYS A 692 37.09 12.90 -38.13
C CYS A 692 38.29 12.07 -37.64
N GLY A 693 38.00 11.02 -36.87
CA GLY A 693 39.02 10.05 -36.46
C GLY A 693 39.63 9.30 -37.64
N ALA A 694 38.78 8.88 -38.60
CA ALA A 694 39.22 8.21 -39.82
C ALA A 694 40.14 9.10 -40.70
N ALA A 695 39.81 10.39 -40.82
CA ALA A 695 40.64 11.34 -41.55
C ALA A 695 42.04 11.51 -40.91
N ILE A 696 42.11 11.63 -39.59
CA ILE A 696 43.38 11.72 -38.85
C ILE A 696 44.21 10.44 -39.07
N LEU A 697 43.60 9.27 -38.93
CA LEU A 697 44.27 7.98 -39.16
C LEU A 697 44.75 7.83 -40.60
N PHE A 698 43.94 8.24 -41.56
CA PHE A 698 44.33 8.24 -42.97
C PHE A 698 45.55 9.13 -43.24
N LEU A 699 45.54 10.36 -42.72
CA LEU A 699 46.71 11.29 -42.89
C LEU A 699 47.96 10.76 -42.19
N LEU A 700 47.83 10.12 -41.03
CA LEU A 700 48.92 9.45 -40.32
C LEU A 700 49.51 8.31 -41.18
N THR A 701 48.63 7.50 -41.78
CA THR A 701 49.05 6.40 -42.69
C THR A 701 49.77 6.93 -43.91
N VAL A 702 49.25 7.97 -44.54
CA VAL A 702 49.90 8.65 -45.67
C VAL A 702 51.27 9.21 -45.26
N TYR A 703 51.33 9.92 -44.13
CA TYR A 703 52.57 10.45 -43.58
C TYR A 703 53.62 9.36 -43.35
N TRP A 704 53.22 8.26 -42.74
CA TRP A 704 54.10 7.11 -42.45
C TRP A 704 54.59 6.43 -43.75
N THR A 705 53.70 6.27 -44.74
CA THR A 705 54.04 5.68 -46.06
C THR A 705 55.03 6.55 -46.84
N VAL A 706 54.78 7.86 -46.94
CA VAL A 706 55.65 8.82 -47.60
C VAL A 706 57.03 8.87 -46.92
N ARG A 707 57.07 8.83 -45.61
CA ARG A 707 58.32 8.79 -44.82
C ARG A 707 59.13 7.53 -45.12
N LYS A 708 58.46 6.36 -45.16
CA LYS A 708 59.13 5.08 -45.48
C LYS A 708 59.65 5.04 -46.93
N LEU A 709 58.88 5.49 -47.89
CA LEU A 709 59.27 5.55 -49.31
C LEU A 709 60.40 6.55 -49.57
N SER A 710 60.50 7.56 -48.70
CA SER A 710 61.60 8.58 -48.81
C SER A 710 62.88 8.18 -48.12
N GLY A 711 63.00 6.95 -47.61
CA GLY A 711 64.20 6.43 -46.94
C GLY A 711 64.56 7.13 -45.63
N MET A 712 63.60 7.80 -45.02
CA MET A 712 63.78 8.54 -43.80
C MET A 712 63.21 7.74 -42.58
N ILE A 713 63.93 6.71 -42.23
CA ILE A 713 63.60 5.86 -41.04
C ILE A 713 63.99 6.58 -39.77
#